data_0ea7d9cd950875eaff8d8210d00b7754
#
_entry.id   0ea7d9cd950875eaff8d8210d00b7754
#
_cell.length_a   1.000
_cell.length_b   1.000
_cell.length_c   1.000
_cell.angle_alpha   90.00
_cell.angle_beta   90.00
_cell.angle_gamma   90.00
#
_symmetry.space_group_name_H-M   'P 1'
#
loop_
_entity.id
_entity.type
_entity.pdbx_description
1 polymer ?
#
loop_
_entity_poly.entity_id
_entity_poly.type
_entity_poly.pdbx_seq_one_letter_code
_entity_poly.pdbx_strand_id
1 'polypeptide(L)'
;MSEKMYPIPFKSLMNWIVTEYAREGEIFGVHTPYYATGKTLPIFGETIETPFGPAAGPNSQLAQNIIAAYFAGARFFEVKTVQKMDGEELARCVPRPCILAADEGYNQEWSTELEVPQAQNEYIKAWCALKVLSKVYGLGSPDGFVFNMSVGYDLEGIKGEKVNSYIDNMMDASNTAQFKECLAVLTELFPEEKDFIAGISPRVSRSVTVSTLHGCPPQEIERIASYLLTEKGLHTFVKCNPTILGYKTARTILDSMGYDYIVFDEHHFNEDLQWADAVPMFERLQALADSRGLEFGLKLSNTFPVDTTRNELPGTEMYMSGRSLFPLTIEMCSRISRQFNGKMRISFAGGAEFFNCDKLFAAGIWPITVATTILKPGGYNRLAQMVEKTEKLPYHAFNGTDSAAISDMSAASHSDFHHLKPIKPLPARKSEDKVPLIDCFTAPCKGGCPIHQDIPEYMELVRRGLYGPALKLITEKNPLPFLTGTICAHRCQNKCSRNFYDESVHIRDTKLVAAEHGYGALMASMKPTAKLPGKKAAIIGGGPTGIAAAYFLARGGVETTIFEREAKLGGVPRYVIPAFRISDEALDKDVALMERLGVEVKCGAPAPSVEALKKLGYTHILMATGAWQAGELGIPGTVKGVIGWMKEMKQQVKPCLEGHVVVVGAGNTAMDAARVAKRMGAASSTIVYRRTKKEMPADEHELKLAIDEGVKLVELAAPVEQKDGKLVCNQMKLGEPDASGRRSPVATGETFEIPCDLVISAIGEKVDAKLMAENGIEMGRKGPAFQTNVENVWSAGDAHRGPATVVEGIADAAAFAEAVIGKAHTYEIPEQAYPAKADAIAKKGILKMASCACCEGGRCLDCNTVCENCVDSCPNRANVVVKLADGRHEIVHVDKMCNECGNCTQFCPYASEPCHDKFTLFQTEKDMNESENRGVLFLGGDKIRVRLEKDEVLDLSQPNELPQDIETLILTIRGKYSYLYTE
;
A
#
# COMPACT_ATOMS: atom_id res chain seq x y z
N MET A 1 7.67 -24.66 -12.38
CA MET A 1 8.25 -23.46 -11.74
C MET A 1 9.33 -23.90 -10.77
N SER A 2 10.39 -23.13 -10.66
CA SER A 2 11.47 -23.44 -9.73
C SER A 2 11.08 -22.97 -8.33
N GLU A 3 10.72 -23.87 -7.44
CA GLU A 3 10.53 -23.57 -6.02
C GLU A 3 11.86 -23.28 -5.30
N LYS A 4 12.98 -23.30 -6.02
CA LYS A 4 14.34 -23.20 -5.48
C LYS A 4 14.96 -21.87 -5.84
N MET A 5 15.71 -21.27 -4.91
CA MET A 5 16.58 -20.13 -5.20
C MET A 5 17.66 -20.51 -6.20
N TYR A 6 17.85 -19.65 -7.21
CA TYR A 6 18.82 -19.85 -8.26
C TYR A 6 19.97 -18.85 -8.19
N PRO A 7 21.20 -19.30 -7.86
CA PRO A 7 22.40 -18.50 -7.95
C PRO A 7 22.78 -18.24 -9.41
N ILE A 8 22.73 -16.99 -9.89
CA ILE A 8 23.15 -16.64 -11.25
C ILE A 8 24.67 -16.90 -11.39
N PRO A 9 25.17 -17.60 -12.45
CA PRO A 9 26.59 -17.75 -12.71
C PRO A 9 27.28 -16.39 -12.76
N PHE A 10 28.49 -16.26 -12.18
CA PHE A 10 29.12 -14.95 -12.00
C PHE A 10 29.35 -14.20 -13.30
N LYS A 11 29.77 -14.88 -14.36
CA LYS A 11 29.96 -14.27 -15.68
C LYS A 11 28.65 -13.71 -16.25
N SER A 12 27.54 -14.45 -16.13
CA SER A 12 26.22 -14.03 -16.57
C SER A 12 25.70 -12.84 -15.76
N LEU A 13 25.89 -12.88 -14.43
CA LEU A 13 25.57 -11.79 -13.54
C LEU A 13 26.29 -10.49 -13.91
N MET A 14 27.60 -10.57 -14.13
CA MET A 14 28.41 -9.42 -14.53
C MET A 14 28.06 -8.90 -15.92
N ASN A 15 27.82 -9.79 -16.88
CA ASN A 15 27.35 -9.40 -18.21
C ASN A 15 26.02 -8.67 -18.16
N TRP A 16 25.08 -9.13 -17.33
CA TRP A 16 23.82 -8.43 -17.10
C TRP A 16 24.06 -7.02 -16.58
N ILE A 17 24.82 -6.88 -15.49
CA ILE A 17 25.09 -5.60 -14.84
C ILE A 17 25.75 -4.61 -15.80
N VAL A 18 26.82 -5.03 -16.51
CA VAL A 18 27.54 -4.15 -17.41
C VAL A 18 26.68 -3.72 -18.59
N THR A 19 25.88 -4.64 -19.15
CA THR A 19 25.01 -4.36 -20.31
C THR A 19 23.86 -3.43 -19.92
N GLU A 20 23.21 -3.69 -18.79
CA GLU A 20 22.07 -2.88 -18.29
C GLU A 20 22.54 -1.47 -17.91
N TYR A 21 23.63 -1.37 -17.15
CA TYR A 21 24.17 -0.07 -16.76
C TYR A 21 24.66 0.79 -17.93
N ALA A 22 25.35 0.18 -18.90
CA ALA A 22 25.80 0.89 -20.10
C ALA A 22 24.65 1.39 -20.98
N ARG A 23 23.53 0.66 -21.01
CA ARG A 23 22.36 1.00 -21.82
C ARG A 23 21.42 1.98 -21.13
N GLU A 24 21.17 1.80 -19.83
CA GLU A 24 20.09 2.48 -19.11
C GLU A 24 20.58 3.36 -17.96
N GLY A 25 21.82 3.20 -17.50
CA GLY A 25 22.34 3.87 -16.30
C GLY A 25 21.73 3.35 -14.99
N GLU A 26 21.04 2.22 -15.03
CA GLU A 26 20.35 1.59 -13.90
C GLU A 26 20.73 0.11 -13.78
N ILE A 27 20.49 -0.49 -12.62
CA ILE A 27 20.77 -1.92 -12.37
C ILE A 27 19.66 -2.51 -11.50
N PHE A 28 19.11 -3.65 -11.93
CA PHE A 28 18.12 -4.43 -11.17
C PHE A 28 16.93 -3.61 -10.64
N GLY A 29 16.45 -2.61 -11.40
CA GLY A 29 15.36 -1.72 -11.00
C GLY A 29 15.78 -0.62 -10.01
N VAL A 30 17.08 -0.41 -9.78
CA VAL A 30 17.60 0.79 -9.12
C VAL A 30 17.82 1.85 -10.20
N HIS A 31 16.88 2.77 -10.31
CA HIS A 31 16.81 3.76 -11.39
C HIS A 31 17.83 4.89 -11.25
N THR A 32 18.23 5.22 -10.02
CA THR A 32 19.21 6.28 -9.75
C THR A 32 20.27 5.74 -8.81
N PRO A 33 21.49 5.45 -9.31
CA PRO A 33 22.61 5.05 -8.47
C PRO A 33 22.97 6.13 -7.45
N TYR A 34 23.28 5.70 -6.24
CA TYR A 34 23.81 6.56 -5.18
C TYR A 34 25.33 6.74 -5.35
N TYR A 35 25.79 7.97 -5.27
CA TYR A 35 27.21 8.34 -5.29
C TYR A 35 27.63 8.83 -3.90
N ALA A 36 28.67 8.21 -3.33
CA ALA A 36 29.14 8.54 -1.99
C ALA A 36 29.66 9.99 -1.89
N THR A 37 29.32 10.67 -0.79
CA THR A 37 29.66 12.09 -0.56
C THR A 37 30.99 12.30 0.14
N GLY A 38 31.74 11.22 0.41
CA GLY A 38 33.01 11.25 1.14
C GLY A 38 32.88 11.22 2.68
N LYS A 39 31.65 11.17 3.22
CA LYS A 39 31.40 10.92 4.64
C LYS A 39 31.66 9.46 4.98
N THR A 40 32.21 9.18 6.15
CA THR A 40 32.53 7.82 6.60
C THR A 40 32.27 7.61 8.08
N LEU A 41 31.96 6.36 8.44
CA LEU A 41 31.79 5.87 9.81
C LEU A 41 32.72 4.68 10.06
N PRO A 42 33.57 4.68 11.10
CA PRO A 42 34.44 3.56 11.40
C PRO A 42 33.71 2.44 12.12
N ILE A 43 33.87 1.21 11.66
CA ILE A 43 33.30 0.01 12.28
C ILE A 43 34.18 -1.22 12.01
N PHE A 44 34.41 -2.06 13.00
CA PHE A 44 35.17 -3.32 12.88
C PHE A 44 36.61 -3.15 12.31
N GLY A 45 37.21 -1.99 12.55
CA GLY A 45 38.48 -1.64 11.94
C GLY A 45 38.45 -1.33 10.44
N GLU A 46 37.26 -1.16 9.90
CA GLU A 46 36.94 -0.79 8.51
C GLU A 46 36.10 0.50 8.49
N THR A 47 35.62 0.91 7.32
CA THR A 47 34.79 2.11 7.17
C THR A 47 33.55 1.82 6.32
N ILE A 48 32.43 2.50 6.62
CA ILE A 48 31.24 2.52 5.80
C ILE A 48 30.89 3.96 5.42
N GLU A 49 30.47 4.19 4.18
CA GLU A 49 30.14 5.53 3.67
C GLU A 49 28.71 5.95 4.01
N THR A 50 27.84 4.99 4.35
CA THR A 50 26.48 5.25 4.86
C THR A 50 26.15 4.28 6.00
N PRO A 51 25.25 4.65 6.93
CA PRO A 51 24.91 3.78 8.06
C PRO A 51 23.91 2.66 7.70
N PHE A 52 23.52 2.50 6.42
CA PHE A 52 22.41 1.62 6.00
C PHE A 52 22.85 0.37 5.27
N GLY A 53 21.98 -0.65 5.34
CA GLY A 53 22.04 -1.81 4.48
C GLY A 53 20.88 -2.77 4.65
N PRO A 54 20.83 -3.87 3.89
CA PRO A 54 19.86 -4.92 4.10
C PRO A 54 20.15 -5.69 5.40
N ALA A 55 19.11 -6.03 6.16
CA ALA A 55 19.18 -6.99 7.25
C ALA A 55 19.32 -8.42 6.69
N ALA A 56 19.75 -9.38 7.55
CA ALA A 56 19.78 -10.80 7.23
C ALA A 56 18.37 -11.34 6.93
N GLY A 57 17.90 -11.15 5.71
CA GLY A 57 16.56 -11.43 5.25
C GLY A 57 16.51 -11.83 3.77
N PRO A 58 15.32 -11.83 3.14
CA PRO A 58 15.16 -12.22 1.73
C PRO A 58 16.08 -11.46 0.77
N ASN A 59 16.37 -10.20 1.06
CA ASN A 59 17.16 -9.30 0.22
C ASN A 59 18.68 -9.42 0.40
N SER A 60 19.20 -10.35 1.18
CA SER A 60 20.65 -10.53 1.40
C SER A 60 21.12 -11.97 1.18
N GLN A 61 20.37 -12.77 0.43
CA GLN A 61 20.71 -14.16 0.09
C GLN A 61 21.49 -14.28 -1.23
N LEU A 62 21.16 -13.47 -2.23
CA LEU A 62 21.67 -13.57 -3.60
C LEU A 62 22.54 -12.35 -3.95
N ALA A 63 23.56 -12.56 -4.77
CA ALA A 63 24.51 -11.51 -5.15
C ALA A 63 23.83 -10.32 -5.83
N GLN A 64 22.84 -10.56 -6.73
CA GLN A 64 22.12 -9.49 -7.40
C GLN A 64 21.38 -8.56 -6.43
N ASN A 65 20.89 -9.09 -5.31
CA ASN A 65 20.21 -8.29 -4.30
C ASN A 65 21.16 -7.38 -3.52
N ILE A 66 22.31 -7.93 -3.13
CA ILE A 66 23.35 -7.21 -2.41
C ILE A 66 23.89 -6.08 -3.31
N ILE A 67 24.12 -6.37 -4.58
CA ILE A 67 24.59 -5.39 -5.57
C ILE A 67 23.53 -4.31 -5.80
N ALA A 68 22.26 -4.65 -5.96
CA ALA A 68 21.18 -3.68 -6.08
C ALA A 68 21.07 -2.77 -4.86
N ALA A 69 21.20 -3.32 -3.64
CA ALA A 69 21.23 -2.53 -2.41
C ALA A 69 22.40 -1.56 -2.36
N TYR A 70 23.59 -1.99 -2.79
CA TYR A 70 24.78 -1.11 -2.87
C TYR A 70 24.55 0.08 -3.79
N PHE A 71 24.00 -0.16 -4.98
CA PHE A 71 23.66 0.88 -5.95
C PHE A 71 22.65 1.90 -5.39
N ALA A 72 21.77 1.46 -4.50
CA ALA A 72 20.83 2.33 -3.80
C ALA A 72 21.38 3.02 -2.54
N GLY A 73 22.66 2.85 -2.22
CA GLY A 73 23.32 3.53 -1.11
C GLY A 73 23.57 2.69 0.14
N ALA A 74 23.30 1.37 0.12
CA ALA A 74 23.71 0.49 1.21
C ALA A 74 25.23 0.35 1.29
N ARG A 75 25.78 0.37 2.52
CA ARG A 75 27.22 0.18 2.78
C ARG A 75 27.50 -0.78 3.94
N PHE A 76 26.48 -1.23 4.66
CA PHE A 76 26.61 -2.27 5.68
C PHE A 76 25.69 -3.44 5.33
N PHE A 77 26.25 -4.59 4.99
CA PHE A 77 25.51 -5.75 4.51
C PHE A 77 25.48 -6.85 5.54
N GLU A 78 24.34 -7.09 6.15
CA GLU A 78 24.09 -8.26 6.97
C GLU A 78 23.62 -9.40 6.08
N VAL A 79 24.56 -10.30 5.71
CA VAL A 79 24.25 -11.41 4.82
C VAL A 79 23.33 -12.42 5.52
N LYS A 80 22.49 -13.12 4.76
CA LYS A 80 21.50 -14.04 5.31
C LYS A 80 22.15 -15.11 6.17
N THR A 81 21.50 -15.42 7.28
CA THR A 81 22.00 -16.40 8.28
C THR A 81 22.26 -17.76 7.65
N VAL A 82 23.40 -18.34 7.96
CA VAL A 82 23.71 -19.75 7.68
C VAL A 82 23.67 -20.58 8.96
N GLN A 83 23.28 -21.84 8.82
CA GLN A 83 23.16 -22.78 9.93
C GLN A 83 23.39 -24.23 9.45
N LYS A 84 23.31 -25.19 10.36
CA LYS A 84 23.48 -26.62 10.08
C LYS A 84 22.47 -27.15 9.06
N MET A 85 21.20 -26.76 9.18
CA MET A 85 20.13 -27.07 8.23
C MET A 85 20.18 -26.08 7.06
N ASP A 86 20.24 -26.57 5.83
CA ASP A 86 20.34 -25.74 4.62
C ASP A 86 19.69 -26.39 3.39
N GLY A 87 19.72 -25.71 2.26
CA GLY A 87 19.25 -26.21 0.96
C GLY A 87 17.82 -26.78 1.01
N GLU A 88 17.65 -27.94 0.41
CA GLU A 88 16.32 -28.60 0.33
C GLU A 88 15.74 -28.97 1.69
N GLU A 89 16.59 -29.27 2.68
CA GLU A 89 16.13 -29.62 4.03
C GLU A 89 15.41 -28.43 4.67
N LEU A 90 15.97 -27.23 4.53
CA LEU A 90 15.35 -26.00 5.02
C LEU A 90 14.14 -25.60 4.16
N ALA A 91 14.28 -25.66 2.84
CA ALA A 91 13.20 -25.25 1.91
C ALA A 91 11.89 -26.01 2.15
N ARG A 92 11.96 -27.30 2.54
CA ARG A 92 10.79 -28.10 2.94
C ARG A 92 10.10 -27.59 4.21
N CYS A 93 10.78 -26.82 5.04
CA CYS A 93 10.22 -26.22 6.27
C CYS A 93 9.63 -24.82 6.03
N VAL A 94 9.82 -24.25 4.84
CA VAL A 94 9.32 -22.91 4.48
C VAL A 94 8.17 -23.05 3.49
N PRO A 95 6.92 -23.00 3.97
CA PRO A 95 5.75 -23.14 3.08
C PRO A 95 5.63 -21.91 2.16
N ARG A 96 4.96 -22.08 1.02
CA ARG A 96 4.72 -21.03 0.04
C ARG A 96 3.22 -20.66 -0.01
N PRO A 97 2.88 -19.34 -0.13
CA PRO A 97 3.76 -18.16 -0.04
C PRO A 97 4.33 -17.97 1.37
N CYS A 98 5.52 -17.36 1.50
CA CYS A 98 6.20 -17.22 2.79
C CYS A 98 6.46 -15.76 3.23
N ILE A 99 6.09 -14.78 2.41
CA ILE A 99 6.28 -13.34 2.71
C ILE A 99 4.96 -12.60 2.55
N LEU A 100 4.60 -11.82 3.58
CA LEU A 100 3.46 -10.91 3.61
C LEU A 100 3.91 -9.54 4.14
N ALA A 101 4.31 -8.62 3.25
CA ALA A 101 4.89 -7.33 3.64
C ALA A 101 3.93 -6.13 3.50
N ALA A 102 2.65 -6.34 3.15
CA ALA A 102 1.74 -5.27 2.73
C ALA A 102 1.30 -4.31 3.84
N ASP A 103 1.24 -4.72 5.08
CA ASP A 103 0.81 -3.91 6.24
C ASP A 103 1.84 -4.01 7.37
N GLU A 104 1.62 -4.88 8.37
CA GLU A 104 2.57 -5.11 9.45
C GLU A 104 3.89 -5.63 8.92
N GLY A 105 3.87 -6.68 8.20
CA GLY A 105 4.99 -7.46 7.70
C GLY A 105 5.14 -8.76 8.47
N TYR A 106 4.98 -9.87 7.74
CA TYR A 106 5.15 -11.22 8.26
C TYR A 106 5.99 -12.05 7.30
N ASN A 107 6.71 -13.01 7.82
CA ASN A 107 7.43 -14.00 7.02
C ASN A 107 7.53 -15.34 7.77
N GLN A 108 7.91 -16.39 7.04
CA GLN A 108 8.17 -17.73 7.58
C GLN A 108 9.58 -18.22 7.23
N GLU A 109 10.50 -17.32 6.83
CA GLU A 109 11.89 -17.65 6.50
C GLU A 109 12.81 -17.55 7.72
N TRP A 110 13.66 -18.54 7.94
CA TRP A 110 14.60 -18.58 9.07
C TRP A 110 16.03 -18.20 8.65
N SER A 111 16.64 -19.05 7.81
CA SER A 111 18.01 -18.89 7.32
C SER A 111 18.04 -18.94 5.79
N THR A 112 19.21 -19.02 5.21
CA THR A 112 19.34 -19.16 3.75
C THR A 112 18.74 -20.49 3.26
N GLU A 113 17.96 -20.43 2.18
CA GLU A 113 17.43 -21.61 1.48
C GLU A 113 18.47 -22.21 0.51
N LEU A 114 19.58 -21.52 0.29
CA LEU A 114 20.73 -22.06 -0.44
C LEU A 114 21.48 -23.07 0.42
N GLU A 115 22.17 -24.02 -0.20
CA GLU A 115 23.20 -24.77 0.51
C GLU A 115 24.29 -23.81 1.02
N VAL A 116 24.89 -24.07 2.18
CA VAL A 116 25.90 -23.18 2.79
C VAL A 116 27.03 -22.85 1.82
N PRO A 117 27.61 -23.78 1.01
CA PRO A 117 28.61 -23.43 0.00
C PRO A 117 28.07 -22.51 -1.10
N GLN A 118 26.81 -22.65 -1.49
CA GLN A 118 26.16 -21.76 -2.49
C GLN A 118 26.00 -20.35 -1.92
N ALA A 119 25.50 -20.23 -0.68
CA ALA A 119 25.37 -18.95 0.01
C ALA A 119 26.73 -18.24 0.14
N GLN A 120 27.77 -18.97 0.55
CA GLN A 120 29.16 -18.46 0.57
C GLN A 120 29.57 -17.91 -0.80
N ASN A 121 29.31 -18.66 -1.87
CA ASN A 121 29.65 -18.24 -3.22
C ASN A 121 28.91 -16.96 -3.64
N GLU A 122 27.63 -16.81 -3.29
CA GLU A 122 26.88 -15.59 -3.55
C GLU A 122 27.51 -14.36 -2.86
N TYR A 123 27.94 -14.52 -1.61
CA TYR A 123 28.58 -13.42 -0.87
C TYR A 123 29.96 -13.06 -1.43
N ILE A 124 30.75 -14.05 -1.85
CA ILE A 124 32.04 -13.84 -2.52
C ILE A 124 31.85 -13.13 -3.87
N LYS A 125 30.84 -13.56 -4.68
CA LYS A 125 30.48 -12.90 -5.93
C LYS A 125 30.15 -11.43 -5.72
N ALA A 126 29.24 -11.15 -4.76
CA ALA A 126 28.85 -9.78 -4.45
C ALA A 126 30.06 -8.95 -3.98
N TRP A 127 30.91 -9.48 -3.11
CA TRP A 127 32.11 -8.81 -2.63
C TRP A 127 33.03 -8.41 -3.79
N CYS A 128 33.42 -9.36 -4.63
CA CYS A 128 34.31 -9.12 -5.76
C CYS A 128 33.70 -8.12 -6.77
N ALA A 129 32.44 -8.30 -7.11
CA ALA A 129 31.72 -7.38 -8.00
C ALA A 129 31.73 -5.96 -7.45
N LEU A 130 31.37 -5.76 -6.18
CA LEU A 130 31.27 -4.43 -5.57
C LEU A 130 32.61 -3.73 -5.45
N LYS A 131 33.71 -4.45 -5.19
CA LYS A 131 35.06 -3.86 -5.19
C LYS A 131 35.41 -3.21 -6.53
N VAL A 132 35.03 -3.84 -7.64
CA VAL A 132 35.30 -3.31 -9.00
C VAL A 132 34.28 -2.25 -9.41
N LEU A 133 32.98 -2.53 -9.22
CA LEU A 133 31.90 -1.63 -9.66
C LEU A 133 31.92 -0.30 -8.92
N SER A 134 32.26 -0.30 -7.61
CA SER A 134 32.42 0.93 -6.84
C SER A 134 33.44 1.87 -7.45
N LYS A 135 34.59 1.34 -7.90
CA LYS A 135 35.67 2.08 -8.54
C LYS A 135 35.32 2.49 -9.97
N VAL A 136 34.94 1.52 -10.80
CA VAL A 136 34.74 1.73 -12.25
C VAL A 136 33.57 2.68 -12.51
N TYR A 137 32.52 2.61 -11.73
CA TYR A 137 31.36 3.50 -11.87
C TYR A 137 31.39 4.72 -10.93
N GLY A 138 32.48 4.88 -10.13
CA GLY A 138 32.64 6.03 -9.24
C GLY A 138 31.58 6.12 -8.13
N LEU A 139 31.02 4.99 -7.69
CA LEU A 139 29.91 4.98 -6.74
C LEU A 139 30.36 5.22 -5.29
N GLY A 140 31.63 5.07 -5.01
CA GLY A 140 32.26 5.23 -3.69
C GLY A 140 33.61 4.54 -3.60
N SER A 141 34.21 4.51 -2.39
CA SER A 141 35.46 3.81 -2.15
C SER A 141 35.23 2.29 -2.24
N PRO A 142 36.16 1.54 -2.90
CA PRO A 142 36.18 0.07 -2.81
C PRO A 142 36.24 -0.46 -1.38
N ASP A 143 36.74 0.33 -0.43
CA ASP A 143 36.81 0.01 0.99
C ASP A 143 35.77 0.75 1.85
N GLY A 144 34.77 1.34 1.20
CA GLY A 144 33.73 2.11 1.85
C GLY A 144 32.48 1.30 2.27
N PHE A 145 32.57 -0.02 2.31
CA PHE A 145 31.46 -0.91 2.70
C PHE A 145 31.95 -2.15 3.46
N VAL A 146 31.07 -2.73 4.26
CA VAL A 146 31.36 -3.89 5.13
C VAL A 146 30.31 -4.98 4.93
N PHE A 147 30.78 -6.24 4.84
CA PHE A 147 29.95 -7.43 4.97
C PHE A 147 30.03 -7.96 6.40
N ASN A 148 28.88 -8.24 6.99
CA ASN A 148 28.75 -8.83 8.30
C ASN A 148 28.08 -10.21 8.18
N MET A 149 28.79 -11.27 8.56
CA MET A 149 28.24 -12.63 8.57
C MET A 149 27.06 -12.74 9.56
N SER A 150 26.19 -13.69 9.34
CA SER A 150 25.16 -14.10 10.31
C SER A 150 25.18 -15.61 10.43
N VAL A 151 25.36 -16.14 11.65
CA VAL A 151 25.36 -17.58 11.94
C VAL A 151 24.40 -17.88 13.08
N GLY A 152 23.81 -19.06 13.03
CA GLY A 152 22.82 -19.49 14.01
C GLY A 152 22.90 -20.99 14.33
N TYR A 153 21.97 -21.51 15.10
CA TYR A 153 21.82 -22.85 15.63
C TYR A 153 22.55 -23.06 16.97
N ASP A 154 23.27 -24.18 17.19
CA ASP A 154 24.05 -24.46 18.40
C ASP A 154 25.56 -24.39 18.14
N LEU A 155 26.37 -24.38 19.19
CA LEU A 155 27.83 -24.28 19.08
C LEU A 155 28.44 -25.45 18.30
N GLU A 156 27.92 -26.66 18.51
CA GLU A 156 28.41 -27.87 17.84
C GLU A 156 28.11 -27.81 16.33
N GLY A 157 26.93 -27.29 15.97
CA GLY A 157 26.58 -27.03 14.56
C GLY A 157 27.47 -25.97 13.92
N ILE A 158 27.81 -24.90 14.65
CA ILE A 158 28.72 -23.83 14.18
C ILE A 158 30.16 -24.35 14.05
N LYS A 159 30.60 -25.19 14.97
CA LYS A 159 31.92 -25.88 14.90
C LYS A 159 31.97 -27.00 13.86
N GLY A 160 30.81 -27.48 13.40
CA GLY A 160 30.72 -28.50 12.37
C GLY A 160 31.39 -28.06 11.06
N GLU A 161 31.93 -28.99 10.30
CA GLU A 161 32.75 -28.73 9.10
C GLU A 161 32.06 -27.75 8.13
N LYS A 162 30.75 -27.88 7.90
CA LYS A 162 29.95 -27.07 6.98
C LYS A 162 29.98 -25.57 7.34
N VAL A 163 29.56 -25.22 8.56
CA VAL A 163 29.47 -23.80 9.01
C VAL A 163 30.84 -23.25 9.35
N ASN A 164 31.72 -24.08 9.94
CA ASN A 164 33.07 -23.67 10.26
C ASN A 164 33.89 -23.31 9.00
N SER A 165 33.78 -24.12 7.95
CA SER A 165 34.45 -23.82 6.66
C SER A 165 33.88 -22.56 6.02
N TYR A 166 32.56 -22.33 6.13
CA TYR A 166 31.97 -21.06 5.70
C TYR A 166 32.61 -19.86 6.42
N ILE A 167 32.72 -19.90 7.74
CA ILE A 167 33.33 -18.81 8.52
C ILE A 167 34.78 -18.59 8.06
N ASP A 168 35.56 -19.65 7.96
CA ASP A 168 36.99 -19.56 7.60
C ASP A 168 37.19 -19.02 6.17
N ASN A 169 36.34 -19.47 5.22
CA ASN A 169 36.36 -18.99 3.84
C ASN A 169 35.88 -17.52 3.70
N MET A 170 34.95 -17.08 4.55
CA MET A 170 34.58 -15.66 4.58
C MET A 170 35.67 -14.77 5.21
N MET A 171 36.43 -15.29 6.12
CA MET A 171 37.63 -14.62 6.67
C MET A 171 38.81 -14.60 5.70
N ASP A 172 38.92 -15.62 4.86
CA ASP A 172 39.97 -15.71 3.80
C ASP A 172 39.49 -16.58 2.61
N ALA A 173 38.95 -15.95 1.59
CA ALA A 173 38.41 -16.60 0.40
C ALA A 173 39.48 -16.99 -0.64
N SER A 174 40.78 -16.72 -0.39
CA SER A 174 41.85 -16.88 -1.39
C SER A 174 41.97 -18.26 -2.00
N ASN A 175 41.61 -19.29 -1.26
CA ASN A 175 41.67 -20.68 -1.72
C ASN A 175 40.40 -21.17 -2.36
N THR A 176 39.28 -20.44 -2.28
CA THR A 176 38.00 -20.84 -2.84
C THR A 176 38.00 -20.77 -4.39
N ALA A 177 37.31 -21.71 -5.04
CA ALA A 177 37.20 -21.69 -6.49
C ALA A 177 36.42 -20.45 -6.96
N GLN A 178 35.38 -20.04 -6.22
CA GLN A 178 34.54 -18.89 -6.54
C GLN A 178 35.33 -17.57 -6.56
N PHE A 179 36.21 -17.33 -5.58
CA PHE A 179 37.04 -16.11 -5.55
C PHE A 179 37.96 -16.04 -6.79
N LYS A 180 38.63 -17.17 -7.13
CA LYS A 180 39.48 -17.26 -8.31
C LYS A 180 38.72 -17.03 -9.62
N GLU A 181 37.51 -17.61 -9.74
CA GLU A 181 36.63 -17.39 -10.89
C GLU A 181 36.24 -15.90 -10.99
N CYS A 182 35.85 -15.28 -9.89
CA CYS A 182 35.50 -13.87 -9.87
C CYS A 182 36.65 -12.98 -10.37
N LEU A 183 37.86 -13.18 -9.89
CA LEU A 183 39.00 -12.39 -10.35
C LEU A 183 39.28 -12.60 -11.85
N ALA A 184 39.14 -13.82 -12.35
CA ALA A 184 39.33 -14.11 -13.78
C ALA A 184 38.29 -13.42 -14.65
N VAL A 185 37.01 -13.55 -14.31
CA VAL A 185 35.89 -12.91 -15.04
C VAL A 185 36.00 -11.37 -15.00
N LEU A 186 36.31 -10.81 -13.84
CA LEU A 186 36.47 -9.35 -13.70
C LEU A 186 37.67 -8.83 -14.53
N THR A 187 38.80 -9.58 -14.56
CA THR A 187 39.94 -9.23 -15.40
C THR A 187 39.61 -9.28 -16.89
N GLU A 188 38.78 -10.24 -17.32
CA GLU A 188 38.28 -10.32 -18.71
C GLU A 188 37.41 -9.10 -19.06
N LEU A 189 36.51 -8.70 -18.16
CA LEU A 189 35.55 -7.61 -18.40
C LEU A 189 36.16 -6.21 -18.23
N PHE A 190 37.15 -6.05 -17.33
CA PHE A 190 37.80 -4.78 -17.00
C PHE A 190 39.33 -4.89 -17.08
N PRO A 191 39.91 -5.11 -18.25
CA PRO A 191 41.33 -5.37 -18.40
C PRO A 191 42.23 -4.20 -17.94
N GLU A 192 41.69 -2.95 -17.98
CA GLU A 192 42.41 -1.76 -17.50
C GLU A 192 42.60 -1.78 -15.96
N GLU A 193 41.77 -2.52 -15.25
CA GLU A 193 41.77 -2.62 -13.80
C GLU A 193 42.50 -3.87 -13.27
N LYS A 194 43.24 -4.56 -14.11
CA LYS A 194 43.87 -5.86 -13.80
C LYS A 194 44.68 -5.86 -12.51
N ASP A 195 45.52 -4.84 -12.30
CA ASP A 195 46.38 -4.75 -11.10
C ASP A 195 45.53 -4.50 -9.85
N PHE A 196 44.48 -3.68 -9.94
CA PHE A 196 43.55 -3.47 -8.86
C PHE A 196 42.78 -4.77 -8.53
N ILE A 197 42.27 -5.46 -9.56
CA ILE A 197 41.54 -6.73 -9.42
C ILE A 197 42.41 -7.80 -8.74
N ALA A 198 43.70 -7.91 -9.13
CA ALA A 198 44.64 -8.84 -8.51
C ALA A 198 44.92 -8.51 -7.02
N GLY A 199 44.74 -7.24 -6.63
CA GLY A 199 44.87 -6.76 -5.24
C GLY A 199 43.60 -6.81 -4.38
N ILE A 200 42.48 -7.30 -4.91
CA ILE A 200 41.23 -7.42 -4.13
C ILE A 200 41.48 -8.32 -2.91
N SER A 201 41.14 -7.77 -1.71
CA SER A 201 41.27 -8.52 -0.46
C SER A 201 40.39 -9.78 -0.47
N PRO A 202 40.96 -10.96 -0.20
CA PRO A 202 40.16 -12.17 -0.04
C PRO A 202 39.37 -12.21 1.27
N ARG A 203 39.57 -11.24 2.16
CA ARG A 203 38.86 -11.13 3.44
C ARG A 203 37.50 -10.48 3.19
N VAL A 204 36.47 -11.31 3.05
CA VAL A 204 35.09 -10.86 2.77
C VAL A 204 34.43 -10.29 4.02
N SER A 205 34.70 -10.84 5.20
CA SER A 205 34.15 -10.35 6.46
C SER A 205 35.10 -10.46 7.64
N ARG A 206 35.00 -9.51 8.59
CA ARG A 206 35.71 -9.48 9.88
C ARG A 206 34.77 -9.58 11.07
N SER A 207 33.47 -9.68 10.82
CA SER A 207 32.43 -9.59 11.85
C SER A 207 31.33 -10.60 11.66
N VAL A 208 30.61 -10.88 12.73
CA VAL A 208 29.54 -11.85 12.74
C VAL A 208 28.42 -11.46 13.70
N THR A 209 27.18 -11.69 13.30
CA THR A 209 25.99 -11.64 14.17
C THR A 209 25.58 -13.06 14.57
N VAL A 210 25.52 -13.31 15.87
CA VAL A 210 24.95 -14.54 16.44
C VAL A 210 23.42 -14.43 16.39
N SER A 211 22.79 -15.23 15.56
CA SER A 211 21.33 -15.24 15.35
C SER A 211 20.79 -16.61 15.75
N THR A 212 20.56 -16.79 17.04
CA THR A 212 20.01 -18.03 17.59
C THR A 212 18.51 -18.16 17.32
N LEU A 213 18.04 -19.40 17.31
CA LEU A 213 16.61 -19.69 17.28
C LEU A 213 15.93 -19.27 18.59
N HIS A 214 14.61 -19.10 18.57
CA HIS A 214 13.83 -19.01 19.80
C HIS A 214 14.05 -20.23 20.69
N GLY A 215 14.11 -20.04 22.00
CA GLY A 215 14.39 -21.10 22.96
C GLY A 215 15.87 -21.46 23.16
N CYS A 216 16.80 -20.70 22.55
CA CYS A 216 18.23 -20.94 22.78
C CYS A 216 18.65 -20.50 24.19
N PRO A 217 19.22 -21.40 25.02
CA PRO A 217 19.62 -21.08 26.40
C PRO A 217 20.70 -19.99 26.47
N PRO A 218 20.66 -19.09 27.47
CA PRO A 218 21.64 -18.01 27.63
C PRO A 218 23.10 -18.49 27.61
N GLN A 219 23.38 -19.62 28.26
CA GLN A 219 24.72 -20.22 28.31
C GLN A 219 25.21 -20.65 26.95
N GLU A 220 24.32 -21.10 26.08
CA GLU A 220 24.67 -21.48 24.72
C GLU A 220 24.98 -20.25 23.86
N ILE A 221 24.17 -19.19 23.96
CA ILE A 221 24.44 -17.90 23.31
C ILE A 221 25.82 -17.38 23.71
N GLU A 222 26.14 -17.40 25.02
CA GLU A 222 27.44 -16.96 25.54
C GLU A 222 28.60 -17.82 25.03
N ARG A 223 28.45 -19.15 24.99
CA ARG A 223 29.43 -20.07 24.43
C ARG A 223 29.72 -19.81 22.97
N ILE A 224 28.68 -19.58 22.15
CA ILE A 224 28.80 -19.28 20.73
C ILE A 224 29.53 -17.95 20.55
N ALA A 225 29.10 -16.87 21.23
CA ALA A 225 29.72 -15.55 21.11
C ALA A 225 31.18 -15.57 21.59
N SER A 226 31.44 -16.26 22.70
CA SER A 226 32.81 -16.44 23.22
C SER A 226 33.72 -17.17 22.23
N TYR A 227 33.23 -18.26 21.60
CA TYR A 227 33.97 -18.97 20.55
C TYR A 227 34.35 -18.06 19.37
N LEU A 228 33.39 -17.27 18.88
CA LEU A 228 33.63 -16.34 17.77
C LEU A 228 34.62 -15.23 18.13
N LEU A 229 34.53 -14.70 19.36
CA LEU A 229 35.48 -13.68 19.86
C LEU A 229 36.89 -14.24 20.11
N THR A 230 37.02 -15.47 20.69
CA THR A 230 38.32 -15.98 21.16
C THR A 230 39.03 -16.86 20.15
N GLU A 231 38.32 -17.83 19.55
CA GLU A 231 38.94 -18.80 18.63
C GLU A 231 38.95 -18.27 17.18
N LYS A 232 37.90 -17.54 16.76
CA LYS A 232 37.82 -16.96 15.41
C LYS A 232 38.35 -15.53 15.32
N GLY A 233 38.41 -14.78 16.43
CA GLY A 233 38.89 -13.40 16.44
C GLY A 233 38.00 -12.44 15.63
N LEU A 234 36.70 -12.63 15.68
CA LEU A 234 35.71 -11.85 14.95
C LEU A 234 35.02 -10.81 15.84
N HIS A 235 34.81 -9.61 15.34
CA HIS A 235 33.90 -8.66 15.94
C HIS A 235 32.50 -9.30 15.98
N THR A 236 31.83 -9.26 17.12
CA THR A 236 30.65 -10.09 17.34
C THR A 236 29.44 -9.28 17.85
N PHE A 237 28.33 -9.40 17.18
CA PHE A 237 27.05 -8.89 17.66
C PHE A 237 26.14 -10.06 18.07
N VAL A 238 25.36 -9.87 19.14
CA VAL A 238 24.31 -10.82 19.55
C VAL A 238 22.94 -10.24 19.14
N LYS A 239 22.20 -10.99 18.35
CA LYS A 239 20.84 -10.63 17.93
C LYS A 239 19.85 -10.97 19.02
N CYS A 240 19.11 -9.99 19.52
CA CYS A 240 18.16 -10.12 20.60
C CYS A 240 16.75 -10.31 20.08
N ASN A 241 15.96 -11.17 20.73
CA ASN A 241 14.55 -11.35 20.46
C ASN A 241 13.71 -10.33 21.23
N PRO A 242 12.60 -9.79 20.68
CA PRO A 242 11.72 -8.87 21.40
C PRO A 242 11.09 -9.46 22.68
N THR A 243 11.06 -10.78 22.79
CA THR A 243 10.62 -11.53 23.98
C THR A 243 11.37 -11.15 25.25
N ILE A 244 12.59 -10.60 25.15
CA ILE A 244 13.37 -10.07 26.30
C ILE A 244 12.63 -8.96 27.08
N LEU A 245 11.62 -8.30 26.46
CA LEU A 245 10.76 -7.31 27.12
C LEU A 245 9.84 -7.90 28.19
N GLY A 246 9.58 -9.22 28.12
CA GLY A 246 8.59 -9.95 28.88
C GLY A 246 7.18 -9.81 28.28
N TYR A 247 6.39 -10.89 28.41
CA TYR A 247 5.05 -11.04 27.82
C TYR A 247 4.11 -9.85 28.12
N LYS A 248 3.99 -9.49 29.40
CA LYS A 248 3.08 -8.41 29.84
C LYS A 248 3.41 -7.06 29.16
N THR A 249 4.69 -6.73 29.03
CA THR A 249 5.10 -5.48 28.35
C THR A 249 4.77 -5.52 26.87
N ALA A 250 5.13 -6.60 26.18
CA ALA A 250 4.86 -6.75 24.74
C ALA A 250 3.36 -6.68 24.46
N ARG A 251 2.54 -7.39 25.26
CA ARG A 251 1.08 -7.37 25.13
C ARG A 251 0.49 -5.99 25.35
N THR A 252 0.93 -5.29 26.42
CA THR A 252 0.45 -3.93 26.74
C THR A 252 0.74 -2.95 25.61
N ILE A 253 1.94 -2.98 25.05
CA ILE A 253 2.32 -2.11 23.91
C ILE A 253 1.42 -2.40 22.71
N LEU A 254 1.34 -3.66 22.25
CA LEU A 254 0.60 -4.03 21.07
C LEU A 254 -0.91 -3.75 21.21
N ASP A 255 -1.52 -4.04 22.36
CA ASP A 255 -2.94 -3.78 22.62
C ASP A 255 -3.26 -2.29 22.58
N SER A 256 -2.43 -1.46 23.21
CA SER A 256 -2.62 -0.02 23.23
C SER A 256 -2.55 0.63 21.85
N MET A 257 -1.88 -0.02 20.91
CA MET A 257 -1.67 0.46 19.54
C MET A 257 -2.65 -0.13 18.51
N GLY A 258 -3.64 -0.92 18.95
CA GLY A 258 -4.67 -1.51 18.10
C GLY A 258 -4.28 -2.85 17.47
N TYR A 259 -3.21 -3.50 17.94
CA TYR A 259 -2.78 -4.85 17.54
C TYR A 259 -3.29 -5.95 18.48
N ASP A 260 -4.43 -5.71 19.14
CA ASP A 260 -5.10 -6.65 20.07
C ASP A 260 -5.50 -7.99 19.42
N TYR A 261 -5.60 -8.02 18.10
CA TYR A 261 -5.91 -9.21 17.30
C TYR A 261 -4.71 -10.12 17.03
N ILE A 262 -3.47 -9.67 17.25
CA ILE A 262 -2.26 -10.49 17.09
C ILE A 262 -2.19 -11.46 18.27
N VAL A 263 -2.17 -12.75 17.98
CA VAL A 263 -2.14 -13.81 18.98
C VAL A 263 -0.71 -14.30 19.18
N PHE A 264 -0.29 -14.41 20.42
CA PHE A 264 0.96 -15.04 20.88
C PHE A 264 0.79 -15.41 22.35
N ASP A 265 1.48 -16.45 22.77
CA ASP A 265 1.43 -16.95 24.14
C ASP A 265 2.72 -16.66 24.94
N GLU A 266 2.82 -17.16 26.16
CA GLU A 266 3.98 -16.98 27.03
C GLU A 266 5.13 -17.98 26.73
N HIS A 267 4.93 -18.96 25.87
CA HIS A 267 5.90 -20.03 25.63
C HIS A 267 7.26 -19.48 25.20
N HIS A 268 7.28 -18.72 24.10
CA HIS A 268 8.53 -18.12 23.63
C HIS A 268 9.18 -17.16 24.63
N PHE A 269 8.36 -16.46 25.45
CA PHE A 269 8.89 -15.54 26.45
C PHE A 269 9.57 -16.28 27.60
N ASN A 270 9.11 -17.47 27.96
CA ASN A 270 9.68 -18.27 29.03
C ASN A 270 10.93 -19.04 28.62
N GLU A 271 11.06 -19.38 27.33
CA GLU A 271 12.18 -20.18 26.80
C GLU A 271 13.32 -19.30 26.25
N ASP A 272 13.01 -18.09 25.75
CA ASP A 272 14.01 -17.17 25.23
C ASP A 272 14.84 -16.51 26.34
N LEU A 273 15.92 -15.83 25.93
CA LEU A 273 16.82 -15.07 26.81
C LEU A 273 16.07 -14.07 27.68
N GLN A 274 16.15 -14.27 29.00
CA GLN A 274 15.52 -13.38 30.00
C GLN A 274 16.40 -12.19 30.30
N TRP A 275 15.78 -11.03 30.66
CA TRP A 275 16.49 -9.82 31.03
C TRP A 275 17.54 -10.01 32.14
N ALA A 276 17.21 -10.79 33.17
CA ALA A 276 18.09 -11.07 34.31
C ALA A 276 19.35 -11.83 33.91
N ASP A 277 19.27 -12.71 32.90
CA ASP A 277 20.40 -13.47 32.38
C ASP A 277 21.17 -12.68 31.33
N ALA A 278 20.46 -11.88 30.53
CA ALA A 278 21.01 -11.13 29.40
C ALA A 278 22.02 -10.06 29.87
N VAL A 279 21.68 -9.26 30.87
CA VAL A 279 22.53 -8.15 31.31
C VAL A 279 23.90 -8.63 31.78
N PRO A 280 24.04 -9.58 32.71
CA PRO A 280 25.37 -10.10 33.12
C PRO A 280 26.12 -10.77 31.97
N MET A 281 25.41 -11.48 31.07
CA MET A 281 26.03 -12.11 29.91
C MET A 281 26.65 -11.04 28.97
N PHE A 282 25.91 -9.97 28.67
CA PHE A 282 26.41 -8.89 27.82
C PHE A 282 27.59 -8.18 28.44
N GLU A 283 27.62 -7.97 29.78
CA GLU A 283 28.76 -7.41 30.48
C GLU A 283 30.03 -8.28 30.33
N ARG A 284 29.89 -9.62 30.52
CA ARG A 284 30.99 -10.55 30.32
C ARG A 284 31.52 -10.60 28.88
N LEU A 285 30.62 -10.61 27.92
CA LEU A 285 30.98 -10.63 26.50
C LEU A 285 31.63 -9.31 26.05
N GLN A 286 31.17 -8.15 26.57
CA GLN A 286 31.82 -6.88 26.33
C GLN A 286 33.26 -6.88 26.88
N ALA A 287 33.43 -7.28 28.13
CA ALA A 287 34.76 -7.36 28.76
C ALA A 287 35.69 -8.34 28.03
N LEU A 288 35.17 -9.46 27.52
CA LEU A 288 35.90 -10.43 26.73
C LEU A 288 36.37 -9.80 25.39
N ALA A 289 35.47 -9.13 24.68
CA ALA A 289 35.77 -8.44 23.43
C ALA A 289 36.84 -7.35 23.63
N ASP A 290 36.68 -6.51 24.65
CA ASP A 290 37.65 -5.45 25.01
C ASP A 290 39.04 -6.04 25.27
N SER A 291 39.13 -7.18 25.98
CA SER A 291 40.38 -7.88 26.23
C SER A 291 41.09 -8.41 24.97
N ARG A 292 40.36 -8.55 23.89
CA ARG A 292 40.82 -9.04 22.58
C ARG A 292 41.03 -7.91 21.56
N GLY A 293 40.68 -6.66 21.90
CA GLY A 293 40.69 -5.52 20.96
C GLY A 293 39.64 -5.65 19.87
N LEU A 294 38.54 -6.32 20.17
CA LEU A 294 37.40 -6.54 19.25
C LEU A 294 36.18 -5.70 19.67
N GLU A 295 35.32 -5.38 18.72
CA GLU A 295 34.06 -4.72 19.01
C GLU A 295 33.00 -5.78 19.35
N PHE A 296 32.23 -5.49 20.40
CA PHE A 296 31.01 -6.23 20.76
C PHE A 296 29.82 -5.29 20.71
N GLY A 297 28.65 -5.82 20.39
CA GLY A 297 27.39 -5.06 20.36
C GLY A 297 26.16 -5.94 20.30
N LEU A 298 25.01 -5.27 20.31
CA LEU A 298 23.70 -5.93 20.23
C LEU A 298 22.99 -5.57 18.94
N LYS A 299 22.38 -6.57 18.29
CA LYS A 299 21.51 -6.40 17.14
C LYS A 299 20.04 -6.41 17.61
N LEU A 300 19.37 -5.29 17.43
CA LEU A 300 17.96 -5.12 17.78
C LEU A 300 17.10 -4.89 16.53
N SER A 301 16.13 -5.76 16.21
CA SER A 301 15.80 -7.01 16.88
C SER A 301 15.72 -8.16 15.86
N ASN A 302 15.51 -9.38 16.36
CA ASN A 302 14.92 -10.45 15.57
C ASN A 302 13.45 -10.09 15.27
N THR A 303 12.80 -10.84 14.38
CA THR A 303 11.36 -10.82 14.17
C THR A 303 10.63 -11.43 15.39
N PHE A 304 9.34 -11.12 15.53
CA PHE A 304 8.56 -11.52 16.69
C PHE A 304 7.60 -12.66 16.33
N PRO A 305 7.67 -13.83 17.01
CA PRO A 305 6.82 -14.97 16.71
C PRO A 305 5.37 -14.68 17.11
N VAL A 306 4.43 -15.04 16.22
CA VAL A 306 2.99 -14.87 16.42
C VAL A 306 2.24 -16.01 15.72
N ASP A 307 1.07 -16.36 16.23
CA ASP A 307 0.22 -17.41 15.65
C ASP A 307 -0.44 -16.94 14.34
N THR A 308 -0.53 -17.83 13.38
CA THR A 308 -1.34 -17.62 12.17
C THR A 308 -2.81 -17.92 12.50
N THR A 309 -3.64 -16.88 12.61
CA THR A 309 -5.05 -17.04 13.05
C THR A 309 -6.09 -16.66 12.00
N ARG A 310 -5.69 -15.99 10.92
CA ARG A 310 -6.56 -15.48 9.85
C ARG A 310 -6.13 -15.96 8.47
N ASN A 311 -5.39 -17.07 8.40
CA ASN A 311 -4.79 -17.60 7.17
C ASN A 311 -3.90 -16.58 6.44
N GLU A 312 -3.13 -15.78 7.17
CA GLU A 312 -2.21 -14.79 6.62
C GLU A 312 -1.12 -15.46 5.77
N LEU A 313 -0.55 -16.53 6.28
CA LEU A 313 0.45 -17.40 5.65
C LEU A 313 0.11 -18.87 5.92
N PRO A 314 0.64 -19.86 5.18
CA PRO A 314 0.22 -21.26 5.27
C PRO A 314 0.59 -22.00 6.57
N GLY A 315 1.61 -21.55 7.30
CA GLY A 315 2.06 -22.21 8.54
C GLY A 315 1.15 -21.90 9.75
N THR A 316 1.43 -22.55 10.88
CA THR A 316 0.75 -22.29 12.16
C THR A 316 1.34 -21.10 12.91
N GLU A 317 2.61 -20.78 12.64
CA GLU A 317 3.36 -19.65 13.20
C GLU A 317 3.96 -18.82 12.09
N MET A 318 4.06 -17.51 12.31
CA MET A 318 4.73 -16.56 11.43
C MET A 318 5.50 -15.53 12.26
N TYR A 319 6.41 -14.80 11.63
CA TYR A 319 7.29 -13.85 12.29
C TYR A 319 6.93 -12.42 11.90
N MET A 320 6.40 -11.65 12.88
CA MET A 320 6.04 -10.25 12.70
C MET A 320 7.28 -9.36 12.57
N SER A 321 7.20 -8.40 11.64
CA SER A 321 8.25 -7.42 11.32
C SER A 321 7.63 -6.06 10.97
N GLY A 322 8.42 -5.14 10.41
CA GLY A 322 7.92 -3.87 9.89
C GLY A 322 7.42 -2.92 10.98
N ARG A 323 6.38 -2.13 10.66
CA ARG A 323 5.93 -1.01 11.48
C ARG A 323 5.41 -1.40 12.88
N SER A 324 4.83 -2.59 13.02
CA SER A 324 4.32 -3.10 14.30
C SER A 324 5.44 -3.58 15.24
N LEU A 325 6.59 -3.94 14.69
CA LEU A 325 7.76 -4.36 15.46
C LEU A 325 8.54 -3.17 16.03
N PHE A 326 8.50 -1.99 15.40
CA PHE A 326 9.27 -0.82 15.83
C PHE A 326 9.03 -0.42 17.29
N PRO A 327 7.78 -0.32 17.79
CA PRO A 327 7.53 0.05 19.20
C PRO A 327 8.14 -0.92 20.20
N LEU A 328 8.13 -2.23 19.90
CA LEU A 328 8.80 -3.24 20.74
C LEU A 328 10.32 -3.07 20.68
N THR A 329 10.86 -2.90 19.49
CA THR A 329 12.31 -2.79 19.31
C THR A 329 12.90 -1.52 19.94
N ILE A 330 12.22 -0.38 19.79
CA ILE A 330 12.69 0.89 20.36
C ILE A 330 12.56 0.93 21.89
N GLU A 331 11.55 0.27 22.46
CA GLU A 331 11.46 0.09 23.91
C GLU A 331 12.61 -0.79 24.43
N MET A 332 12.92 -1.88 23.74
CA MET A 332 14.07 -2.72 24.08
C MET A 332 15.37 -1.92 23.98
N CYS A 333 15.54 -1.12 22.92
CA CYS A 333 16.69 -0.23 22.73
C CYS A 333 16.81 0.78 23.89
N SER A 334 15.71 1.39 24.32
CA SER A 334 15.63 2.30 25.44
C SER A 334 16.10 1.65 26.75
N ARG A 335 15.62 0.43 27.05
CA ARG A 335 16.03 -0.31 28.26
C ARG A 335 17.51 -0.64 28.25
N ILE A 336 18.04 -1.15 27.13
CA ILE A 336 19.45 -1.49 26.97
C ILE A 336 20.33 -0.23 27.09
N SER A 337 19.99 0.84 26.37
CA SER A 337 20.78 2.08 26.41
C SER A 337 20.88 2.66 27.83
N ARG A 338 19.76 2.66 28.58
CA ARG A 338 19.76 3.10 29.99
C ARG A 338 20.57 2.18 30.88
N GLN A 339 20.43 0.84 30.73
CA GLN A 339 21.14 -0.18 31.54
C GLN A 339 22.65 -0.03 31.41
N PHE A 340 23.14 0.22 30.19
CA PHE A 340 24.57 0.32 29.90
C PHE A 340 25.06 1.79 29.81
N ASN A 341 24.25 2.76 30.29
CA ASN A 341 24.61 4.19 30.26
C ASN A 341 25.06 4.68 28.87
N GLY A 342 24.39 4.20 27.83
CA GLY A 342 24.69 4.54 26.44
C GLY A 342 25.94 3.87 25.85
N LYS A 343 26.71 3.12 26.61
CA LYS A 343 28.01 2.57 26.16
C LYS A 343 27.87 1.34 25.24
N MET A 344 26.77 0.61 25.31
CA MET A 344 26.55 -0.58 24.49
C MET A 344 26.31 -0.17 23.03
N ARG A 345 27.09 -0.72 22.11
CA ARG A 345 26.85 -0.49 20.67
C ARG A 345 25.61 -1.23 20.21
N ILE A 346 24.75 -0.53 19.46
CA ILE A 346 23.48 -1.06 18.97
C ILE A 346 23.43 -0.97 17.45
N SER A 347 23.24 -2.11 16.78
CA SER A 347 22.79 -2.19 15.40
C SER A 347 21.28 -2.38 15.40
N PHE A 348 20.53 -1.65 14.58
CA PHE A 348 19.07 -1.61 14.62
C PHE A 348 18.45 -2.16 13.34
N ALA A 349 17.42 -3.00 13.46
CA ALA A 349 16.65 -3.53 12.31
C ALA A 349 15.14 -3.48 12.51
N GLY A 350 14.61 -3.71 13.68
CA GLY A 350 13.20 -3.92 13.97
C GLY A 350 12.30 -2.72 13.63
N GLY A 351 11.84 -2.64 12.38
CA GLY A 351 10.95 -1.59 11.90
C GLY A 351 11.61 -0.27 11.55
N ALA A 352 12.94 -0.26 11.29
CA ALA A 352 13.62 0.91 10.75
C ALA A 352 13.11 1.27 9.37
N GLU A 353 12.81 2.54 9.13
CA GLU A 353 12.28 3.07 7.88
C GLU A 353 12.54 4.57 7.72
N PHE A 354 12.11 5.15 6.60
CA PHE A 354 12.30 6.57 6.29
C PHE A 354 11.82 7.53 7.39
N PHE A 355 10.74 7.22 8.12
CA PHE A 355 10.14 8.13 9.12
C PHE A 355 10.88 8.17 10.46
N ASN A 356 11.77 7.20 10.72
CA ASN A 356 12.48 7.10 12.01
C ASN A 356 14.01 7.01 11.87
N CYS A 357 14.57 6.78 10.68
CA CYS A 357 16.00 6.50 10.48
C CYS A 357 16.94 7.64 10.88
N ASP A 358 16.56 8.89 10.64
CA ASP A 358 17.34 10.06 11.02
C ASP A 358 17.40 10.25 12.55
N LYS A 359 16.30 9.99 13.24
CA LYS A 359 16.25 10.05 14.71
C LYS A 359 17.10 8.94 15.35
N LEU A 360 17.02 7.72 14.79
CA LEU A 360 17.88 6.60 15.23
C LEU A 360 19.35 6.95 15.07
N PHE A 361 19.75 7.44 13.89
CA PHE A 361 21.13 7.81 13.62
C PHE A 361 21.61 8.97 14.50
N ALA A 362 20.79 10.01 14.69
CA ALA A 362 21.10 11.15 15.56
C ALA A 362 21.30 10.73 17.03
N ALA A 363 20.58 9.69 17.48
CA ALA A 363 20.72 9.11 18.81
C ALA A 363 21.95 8.19 18.97
N GLY A 364 22.84 8.10 17.98
CA GLY A 364 24.03 7.26 17.99
C GLY A 364 23.80 5.78 17.67
N ILE A 365 22.63 5.44 17.10
CA ILE A 365 22.28 4.07 16.72
C ILE A 365 22.68 3.84 15.27
N TRP A 366 23.69 3.02 15.04
CA TRP A 366 24.12 2.54 13.72
C TRP A 366 25.07 1.34 13.85
N PRO A 367 25.13 0.40 12.88
CA PRO A 367 24.42 0.37 11.59
C PRO A 367 22.89 0.21 11.73
N ILE A 368 22.17 0.71 10.72
CA ILE A 368 20.70 0.54 10.59
C ILE A 368 20.45 -0.36 9.39
N THR A 369 19.85 -1.52 9.60
CA THR A 369 19.55 -2.44 8.53
C THR A 369 18.03 -2.62 8.35
N VAL A 370 17.59 -2.83 7.12
CA VAL A 370 16.17 -2.91 6.75
C VAL A 370 15.85 -4.21 6.00
N ALA A 371 14.66 -4.73 6.22
CA ALA A 371 14.12 -5.85 5.45
C ALA A 371 12.75 -5.48 4.85
N THR A 372 11.72 -5.32 5.69
CA THR A 372 10.33 -5.06 5.24
C THR A 372 10.23 -3.80 4.37
N THR A 373 10.99 -2.75 4.67
CA THR A 373 11.00 -1.50 3.90
C THR A 373 11.33 -1.71 2.43
N ILE A 374 12.34 -2.53 2.13
CA ILE A 374 12.80 -2.82 0.75
C ILE A 374 12.04 -3.98 0.08
N LEU A 375 11.12 -4.63 0.79
CA LEU A 375 10.15 -5.58 0.22
C LEU A 375 8.87 -4.90 -0.28
N LYS A 376 8.69 -3.59 -0.04
CA LYS A 376 7.54 -2.80 -0.48
C LYS A 376 7.82 -2.11 -1.83
N PRO A 377 6.78 -1.66 -2.57
CA PRO A 377 6.97 -0.88 -3.79
C PRO A 377 7.92 0.30 -3.61
N GLY A 378 8.75 0.55 -4.61
CA GLY A 378 9.92 1.41 -4.53
C GLY A 378 11.19 0.65 -4.14
N GLY A 379 11.08 -0.52 -3.53
CA GLY A 379 12.17 -1.46 -3.29
C GLY A 379 13.44 -0.79 -2.74
N TYR A 380 14.56 -1.06 -3.36
CA TYR A 380 15.86 -0.48 -2.99
C TYR A 380 15.94 1.03 -3.20
N ASN A 381 15.15 1.63 -4.11
CA ASN A 381 15.12 3.10 -4.31
C ASN A 381 14.75 3.86 -3.02
N ARG A 382 14.08 3.21 -2.05
CA ARG A 382 13.81 3.81 -0.72
C ARG A 382 15.06 4.09 0.11
N LEU A 383 16.15 3.32 -0.10
CA LEU A 383 17.40 3.50 0.65
C LEU A 383 18.07 4.85 0.36
N ALA A 384 18.09 5.28 -0.89
CA ALA A 384 18.69 6.56 -1.28
C ALA A 384 18.11 7.74 -0.49
N GLN A 385 16.79 7.76 -0.30
CA GLN A 385 16.11 8.82 0.47
C GLN A 385 16.42 8.73 1.98
N MET A 386 16.58 7.52 2.53
CA MET A 386 17.02 7.34 3.93
C MET A 386 18.46 7.85 4.12
N VAL A 387 19.36 7.54 3.18
CA VAL A 387 20.75 8.03 3.17
C VAL A 387 20.76 9.56 3.13
N GLU A 388 20.02 10.17 2.21
CA GLU A 388 19.91 11.65 2.08
C GLU A 388 19.48 12.33 3.39
N LYS A 389 18.58 11.71 4.16
CA LYS A 389 18.18 12.27 5.48
C LYS A 389 19.34 12.26 6.47
N THR A 390 20.10 11.16 6.54
CA THR A 390 21.20 11.03 7.51
C THR A 390 22.45 11.78 7.08
N GLU A 391 22.68 11.99 5.79
CA GLU A 391 23.79 12.80 5.31
C GLU A 391 23.73 14.27 5.75
N LYS A 392 22.56 14.75 6.12
CA LYS A 392 22.36 16.10 6.71
C LYS A 392 22.86 16.19 8.16
N LEU A 393 23.18 15.04 8.77
CA LEU A 393 23.65 14.90 10.14
C LEU A 393 25.18 14.75 10.19
N PRO A 394 25.82 15.01 11.36
CA PRO A 394 27.24 14.77 11.51
C PRO A 394 27.57 13.26 11.56
N TYR A 395 28.63 12.87 10.84
CA TYR A 395 29.21 11.53 10.90
C TYR A 395 30.42 11.56 11.84
N HIS A 396 30.42 10.69 12.83
CA HIS A 396 31.55 10.53 13.77
C HIS A 396 31.65 9.08 14.26
N ALA A 397 32.83 8.71 14.79
CA ALA A 397 33.01 7.41 15.42
C ALA A 397 31.96 7.19 16.54
N PHE A 398 31.63 5.93 16.80
CA PHE A 398 30.74 5.58 17.91
C PHE A 398 31.30 6.09 19.23
N ASN A 399 30.56 6.90 19.95
CA ASN A 399 30.90 7.47 21.25
C ASN A 399 29.78 7.29 22.29
N GLY A 400 28.85 6.37 22.00
CA GLY A 400 27.70 6.05 22.83
C GLY A 400 26.37 6.41 22.17
N THR A 401 25.29 5.99 22.83
CA THR A 401 23.89 6.28 22.42
C THR A 401 23.25 7.28 23.38
N ASP A 402 22.39 8.16 22.84
CA ASP A 402 21.60 9.09 23.65
C ASP A 402 20.36 8.39 24.23
N SER A 403 20.49 7.95 25.49
CA SER A 403 19.44 7.22 26.20
C SER A 403 18.16 8.05 26.41
N ALA A 404 18.25 9.38 26.52
CA ALA A 404 17.09 10.26 26.67
C ALA A 404 16.32 10.36 25.35
N ALA A 405 17.01 10.65 24.24
CA ALA A 405 16.40 10.71 22.92
C ALA A 405 15.75 9.38 22.50
N ILE A 406 16.37 8.23 22.85
CA ILE A 406 15.81 6.91 22.59
C ILE A 406 14.54 6.66 23.43
N SER A 407 14.53 7.08 24.69
CA SER A 407 13.35 6.95 25.57
C SER A 407 12.19 7.81 25.08
N ASP A 408 12.47 9.03 24.61
CA ASP A 408 11.47 9.91 24.01
C ASP A 408 10.90 9.31 22.70
N MET A 409 11.76 8.70 21.87
CA MET A 409 11.32 7.98 20.67
C MET A 409 10.42 6.79 21.03
N SER A 410 10.76 6.02 22.08
CA SER A 410 9.94 4.90 22.53
C SER A 410 8.56 5.39 22.95
N ALA A 411 8.49 6.41 23.80
CA ALA A 411 7.23 7.00 24.24
C ALA A 411 6.39 7.55 23.07
N ALA A 412 7.03 8.28 22.14
CA ALA A 412 6.37 8.85 20.97
C ALA A 412 5.83 7.80 20.01
N SER A 413 6.48 6.64 19.88
CA SER A 413 6.09 5.57 18.95
C SER A 413 4.69 5.03 19.23
N HIS A 414 4.23 5.07 20.47
CA HIS A 414 2.90 4.58 20.88
C HIS A 414 1.73 5.45 20.41
N SER A 415 2.00 6.66 19.94
CA SER A 415 0.99 7.59 19.39
C SER A 415 1.25 8.00 17.94
N ASP A 416 2.35 7.53 17.36
CA ASP A 416 2.72 7.83 15.97
C ASP A 416 1.86 7.01 15.00
N PHE A 417 1.12 7.70 14.13
CA PHE A 417 0.22 7.07 13.17
C PHE A 417 0.93 6.10 12.18
N HIS A 418 2.25 6.25 11.96
CA HIS A 418 3.01 5.31 11.14
C HIS A 418 3.09 3.91 11.78
N HIS A 419 2.95 3.82 13.10
CA HIS A 419 3.03 2.58 13.85
C HIS A 419 1.67 2.10 14.36
N LEU A 420 0.69 3.01 14.57
CA LEU A 420 -0.65 2.66 15.01
C LEU A 420 -1.44 1.85 13.96
N LYS A 421 -2.22 0.90 14.43
CA LYS A 421 -3.22 0.23 13.58
C LYS A 421 -4.45 1.12 13.44
N PRO A 422 -4.99 1.35 12.24
CA PRO A 422 -6.27 2.02 12.07
C PRO A 422 -7.40 1.30 12.82
N ILE A 423 -8.35 2.07 13.34
CA ILE A 423 -9.50 1.53 14.09
C ILE A 423 -10.31 0.57 13.20
N LYS A 424 -10.45 0.91 11.93
CA LYS A 424 -11.16 0.11 10.95
C LYS A 424 -10.20 -0.77 10.16
N PRO A 425 -10.68 -1.94 9.69
CA PRO A 425 -9.93 -2.72 8.71
C PRO A 425 -9.56 -1.85 7.50
N LEU A 426 -8.35 -1.99 7.01
CA LEU A 426 -7.94 -1.29 5.80
C LEU A 426 -8.87 -1.69 4.64
N PRO A 427 -9.37 -0.73 3.85
CA PRO A 427 -10.18 -1.05 2.67
C PRO A 427 -9.39 -1.93 1.69
N ALA A 428 -10.09 -2.77 0.95
CA ALA A 428 -9.48 -3.59 -0.08
C ALA A 428 -8.74 -2.69 -1.10
N ARG A 429 -7.41 -2.83 -1.13
CA ARG A 429 -6.54 -2.05 -2.04
C ARG A 429 -6.54 -2.60 -3.46
N LYS A 430 -6.82 -3.90 -3.62
CA LYS A 430 -6.87 -4.57 -4.92
C LYS A 430 -8.21 -4.36 -5.64
N SER A 431 -8.15 -4.23 -6.97
CA SER A 431 -9.30 -4.44 -7.85
C SER A 431 -9.62 -5.93 -7.97
N GLU A 432 -10.86 -6.28 -8.30
CA GLU A 432 -11.28 -7.66 -8.56
C GLU A 432 -10.86 -8.15 -9.95
N ASP A 433 -10.49 -7.23 -10.84
CA ASP A 433 -10.06 -7.56 -12.20
C ASP A 433 -8.64 -8.13 -12.21
N LYS A 434 -8.35 -9.00 -13.17
CA LYS A 434 -6.99 -9.42 -13.51
C LYS A 434 -6.37 -8.47 -14.52
N VAL A 435 -5.04 -8.33 -14.48
CA VAL A 435 -4.30 -7.60 -15.51
C VAL A 435 -4.18 -8.44 -16.78
N PRO A 436 -4.09 -7.80 -17.96
CA PRO A 436 -3.72 -8.51 -19.19
C PRO A 436 -2.29 -9.06 -19.11
N LEU A 437 -1.98 -10.00 -20.01
CA LEU A 437 -0.65 -10.64 -20.08
C LEU A 437 0.48 -9.63 -20.29
N ILE A 438 0.22 -8.65 -21.17
CA ILE A 438 1.07 -7.49 -21.45
C ILE A 438 0.25 -6.20 -21.32
N ASP A 439 0.91 -5.04 -21.32
CA ASP A 439 0.30 -3.72 -21.17
C ASP A 439 -0.55 -3.59 -19.89
N CYS A 440 0.05 -3.97 -18.75
CA CYS A 440 -0.64 -3.96 -17.45
C CYS A 440 -0.62 -2.60 -16.74
N PHE A 441 -0.12 -1.55 -17.36
CA PHE A 441 0.00 -0.22 -16.75
C PHE A 441 -1.32 0.54 -16.80
N THR A 442 -2.19 0.24 -15.84
CA THR A 442 -3.47 0.92 -15.65
C THR A 442 -3.51 1.50 -14.25
N ALA A 443 -4.05 2.72 -14.12
CA ALA A 443 -4.14 3.37 -12.81
C ALA A 443 -5.28 2.75 -11.97
N PRO A 444 -4.99 2.08 -10.84
CA PRO A 444 -6.04 1.41 -10.05
C PRO A 444 -7.07 2.38 -9.47
N CYS A 445 -6.72 3.66 -9.28
CA CYS A 445 -7.66 4.69 -8.86
C CYS A 445 -8.77 4.97 -9.90
N LYS A 446 -8.49 4.78 -11.21
CA LYS A 446 -9.53 4.88 -12.27
C LYS A 446 -10.57 3.77 -12.10
N GLY A 447 -10.14 2.53 -11.90
CA GLY A 447 -11.02 1.39 -11.61
C GLY A 447 -11.78 1.51 -10.29
N GLY A 448 -11.16 2.14 -9.27
CA GLY A 448 -11.81 2.41 -7.99
C GLY A 448 -12.86 3.53 -8.01
N CYS A 449 -12.93 4.31 -9.08
CA CYS A 449 -13.92 5.39 -9.26
C CYS A 449 -15.14 4.86 -10.03
N PRO A 450 -16.37 4.95 -9.47
CA PRO A 450 -17.58 4.46 -10.15
C PRO A 450 -17.86 5.07 -11.54
N ILE A 451 -17.29 6.24 -11.84
CA ILE A 451 -17.37 6.92 -13.15
C ILE A 451 -16.04 6.87 -13.92
N HIS A 452 -15.09 6.06 -13.48
CA HIS A 452 -13.79 5.86 -14.15
C HIS A 452 -13.11 7.17 -14.56
N GLN A 453 -13.04 8.15 -13.63
CA GLN A 453 -12.39 9.46 -13.86
C GLN A 453 -10.93 9.27 -14.29
N ASP A 454 -10.47 10.14 -15.18
CA ASP A 454 -9.08 10.19 -15.65
C ASP A 454 -8.19 10.88 -14.61
N ILE A 455 -7.98 10.15 -13.49
CA ILE A 455 -7.40 10.71 -12.27
C ILE A 455 -5.93 11.12 -12.45
N PRO A 456 -5.02 10.26 -12.91
CA PRO A 456 -3.62 10.67 -13.09
C PRO A 456 -3.51 11.89 -14.01
N GLU A 457 -4.31 11.91 -15.06
CA GLU A 457 -4.29 12.92 -16.09
C GLU A 457 -4.71 14.30 -15.54
N TYR A 458 -5.81 14.40 -14.81
CA TYR A 458 -6.16 15.70 -14.23
C TYR A 458 -5.24 16.10 -13.04
N MET A 459 -4.69 15.12 -12.30
CA MET A 459 -3.70 15.39 -11.27
C MET A 459 -2.45 16.05 -11.86
N GLU A 460 -1.98 15.58 -13.01
CA GLU A 460 -0.83 16.14 -13.72
C GLU A 460 -1.15 17.55 -14.25
N LEU A 461 -2.34 17.78 -14.82
CA LEU A 461 -2.76 19.11 -15.26
C LEU A 461 -2.81 20.10 -14.09
N VAL A 462 -3.32 19.69 -12.91
CA VAL A 462 -3.30 20.53 -11.70
C VAL A 462 -1.87 20.82 -11.24
N ARG A 463 -0.98 19.82 -11.25
CA ARG A 463 0.44 20.00 -10.93
C ARG A 463 1.11 21.07 -11.81
N ARG A 464 0.73 21.15 -13.08
CA ARG A 464 1.22 22.15 -14.03
C ARG A 464 0.49 23.50 -13.94
N GLY A 465 -0.48 23.66 -13.03
CA GLY A 465 -1.29 24.89 -12.94
C GLY A 465 -2.31 25.05 -14.07
N LEU A 466 -2.57 24.01 -14.86
CA LEU A 466 -3.50 24.02 -16.00
C LEU A 466 -4.94 23.69 -15.51
N TYR A 467 -5.48 24.50 -14.60
CA TYR A 467 -6.76 24.23 -13.93
C TYR A 467 -7.96 24.21 -14.87
N GLY A 468 -8.00 25.07 -15.90
CA GLY A 468 -9.07 25.07 -16.91
C GLY A 468 -9.16 23.76 -17.68
N PRO A 469 -8.08 23.29 -18.32
CA PRO A 469 -7.99 21.96 -18.92
C PRO A 469 -8.29 20.83 -17.95
N ALA A 470 -7.80 20.90 -16.69
CA ALA A 470 -8.08 19.90 -15.66
C ALA A 470 -9.58 19.81 -15.37
N LEU A 471 -10.25 20.92 -15.14
CA LEU A 471 -11.68 20.93 -14.86
C LEU A 471 -12.51 20.49 -16.08
N LYS A 472 -12.11 20.88 -17.29
CA LYS A 472 -12.73 20.39 -18.51
C LYS A 472 -12.68 18.87 -18.59
N LEU A 473 -11.51 18.28 -18.36
CA LEU A 473 -11.34 16.82 -18.34
C LEU A 473 -12.19 16.16 -17.24
N ILE A 474 -12.23 16.72 -16.05
CA ILE A 474 -13.07 16.22 -14.95
C ILE A 474 -14.54 16.21 -15.38
N THR A 475 -15.05 17.29 -16.00
CA THR A 475 -16.46 17.42 -16.37
C THR A 475 -16.90 16.56 -17.56
N GLU A 476 -15.97 15.92 -18.26
CA GLU A 476 -16.31 14.90 -19.26
C GLU A 476 -17.06 13.70 -18.62
N LYS A 477 -16.74 13.34 -17.37
CA LYS A 477 -17.36 12.25 -16.62
C LYS A 477 -18.05 12.67 -15.33
N ASN A 478 -17.79 13.88 -14.85
CA ASN A 478 -18.29 14.35 -13.54
C ASN A 478 -18.80 15.79 -13.61
N PRO A 479 -20.08 16.00 -13.85
CA PRO A 479 -20.67 17.32 -13.97
C PRO A 479 -20.89 18.05 -12.64
N LEU A 480 -20.55 17.44 -11.50
CA LEU A 480 -20.69 17.98 -10.15
C LEU A 480 -19.33 18.10 -9.44
N PRO A 481 -18.35 18.83 -9.99
CA PRO A 481 -17.00 18.85 -9.48
C PRO A 481 -16.88 19.51 -8.11
N PHE A 482 -17.66 20.52 -7.76
CA PHE A 482 -17.65 21.13 -6.44
C PHE A 482 -18.25 20.22 -5.39
N LEU A 483 -19.42 19.62 -5.65
CA LEU A 483 -20.06 18.66 -4.75
C LEU A 483 -19.13 17.46 -4.48
N THR A 484 -18.64 16.83 -5.54
CA THR A 484 -17.78 15.64 -5.41
C THR A 484 -16.34 15.95 -4.97
N GLY A 485 -15.89 17.18 -5.16
CA GLY A 485 -14.63 17.68 -4.59
C GLY A 485 -14.70 17.86 -3.08
N THR A 486 -15.91 18.05 -2.53
CA THR A 486 -16.12 18.31 -1.10
C THR A 486 -16.56 17.05 -0.33
N ILE A 487 -17.54 16.28 -0.81
CA ILE A 487 -18.17 15.20 -0.03
C ILE A 487 -18.14 13.82 -0.71
N CYS A 488 -17.33 13.62 -1.74
CA CYS A 488 -17.16 12.29 -2.35
C CYS A 488 -16.59 11.29 -1.34
N ALA A 489 -17.10 10.05 -1.36
CA ALA A 489 -16.60 8.93 -0.56
C ALA A 489 -15.19 8.43 -0.97
N HIS A 490 -14.52 9.07 -1.88
CA HIS A 490 -13.14 8.90 -2.36
C HIS A 490 -12.63 7.45 -2.46
N ARG A 491 -13.46 6.50 -2.92
CA ARG A 491 -13.08 5.07 -3.08
C ARG A 491 -11.82 4.88 -3.94
N CYS A 492 -11.56 5.81 -4.87
CA CYS A 492 -10.32 5.86 -5.66
C CYS A 492 -9.06 5.97 -4.80
N GLN A 493 -9.11 6.70 -3.66
CA GLN A 493 -7.99 6.84 -2.73
C GLN A 493 -7.66 5.50 -2.05
N ASN A 494 -8.66 4.64 -1.77
CA ASN A 494 -8.44 3.31 -1.23
C ASN A 494 -7.64 2.41 -2.19
N LYS A 495 -7.79 2.62 -3.52
CA LYS A 495 -7.08 1.87 -4.56
C LYS A 495 -5.76 2.50 -4.99
N CYS A 496 -5.41 3.67 -4.46
CA CYS A 496 -4.17 4.37 -4.82
C CYS A 496 -2.93 3.56 -4.41
N SER A 497 -2.04 3.28 -5.35
CA SER A 497 -0.78 2.56 -5.09
C SER A 497 0.12 3.27 -4.07
N ARG A 498 -0.07 4.60 -3.90
CA ARG A 498 0.65 5.38 -2.89
C ARG A 498 0.40 4.91 -1.46
N ASN A 499 -0.70 4.21 -1.19
CA ASN A 499 -0.96 3.56 0.10
C ASN A 499 0.11 2.53 0.52
N PHE A 500 0.94 2.07 -0.43
CA PHE A 500 2.09 1.20 -0.15
C PHE A 500 3.38 1.97 0.18
N TYR A 501 3.37 3.30 0.05
CA TYR A 501 4.49 4.19 0.34
C TYR A 501 4.32 4.88 1.69
N ASP A 502 3.36 5.78 1.75
CA ASP A 502 3.05 6.65 2.89
C ASP A 502 1.52 6.76 3.09
N GLU A 503 0.84 7.57 2.32
CA GLU A 503 -0.62 7.72 2.32
C GLU A 503 -1.12 7.96 0.90
N SER A 504 -2.39 7.68 0.64
CA SER A 504 -3.00 7.94 -0.67
C SER A 504 -2.85 9.40 -1.09
N VAL A 505 -2.79 9.64 -2.40
CA VAL A 505 -2.92 11.00 -2.94
C VAL A 505 -4.30 11.54 -2.60
N HIS A 506 -4.41 12.81 -2.18
CA HIS A 506 -5.67 13.48 -1.84
C HIS A 506 -6.43 13.88 -3.11
N ILE A 507 -6.92 12.87 -3.81
CA ILE A 507 -7.57 12.99 -5.14
C ILE A 507 -8.81 13.88 -5.07
N ARG A 508 -9.63 13.74 -4.00
CA ARG A 508 -10.84 14.54 -3.80
C ARG A 508 -10.52 16.03 -3.69
N ASP A 509 -9.54 16.37 -2.90
CA ASP A 509 -9.18 17.77 -2.61
C ASP A 509 -8.52 18.43 -3.82
N THR A 510 -7.69 17.70 -4.58
CA THR A 510 -7.11 18.17 -5.84
C THR A 510 -8.19 18.44 -6.90
N LYS A 511 -9.24 17.62 -6.96
CA LYS A 511 -10.39 17.85 -7.83
C LYS A 511 -11.10 19.16 -7.48
N LEU A 512 -11.25 19.47 -6.18
CA LEU A 512 -11.81 20.73 -5.72
C LEU A 512 -10.95 21.92 -6.14
N VAL A 513 -9.62 21.83 -6.00
CA VAL A 513 -8.68 22.86 -6.49
C VAL A 513 -8.87 23.11 -7.99
N ALA A 514 -9.00 22.06 -8.80
CA ALA A 514 -9.29 22.22 -10.23
C ALA A 514 -10.62 22.93 -10.47
N ALA A 515 -11.67 22.61 -9.68
CA ALA A 515 -12.98 23.23 -9.78
C ALA A 515 -12.92 24.73 -9.42
N GLU A 516 -12.31 25.08 -8.30
CA GLU A 516 -12.21 26.46 -7.80
C GLU A 516 -11.45 27.40 -8.76
N HIS A 517 -10.31 26.93 -9.27
CA HIS A 517 -9.45 27.73 -10.13
C HIS A 517 -9.78 27.63 -11.62
N GLY A 518 -10.40 26.53 -12.08
CA GLY A 518 -10.74 26.30 -13.48
C GLY A 518 -12.14 26.78 -13.89
N TYR A 519 -13.02 27.10 -12.93
CA TYR A 519 -14.45 27.35 -13.15
C TYR A 519 -14.71 28.46 -14.19
N GLY A 520 -14.07 29.62 -14.05
CA GLY A 520 -14.27 30.77 -14.96
C GLY A 520 -13.91 30.41 -16.40
N ALA A 521 -12.79 29.72 -16.61
CA ALA A 521 -12.35 29.28 -17.93
C ALA A 521 -13.30 28.26 -18.56
N LEU A 522 -13.77 27.32 -17.78
CA LEU A 522 -14.75 26.32 -18.24
C LEU A 522 -16.06 27.00 -18.66
N MET A 523 -16.64 27.82 -17.79
CA MET A 523 -17.89 28.54 -18.05
C MET A 523 -17.83 29.42 -19.32
N ALA A 524 -16.69 30.07 -19.56
CA ALA A 524 -16.47 30.87 -20.77
C ALA A 524 -16.43 30.03 -22.05
N SER A 525 -15.95 28.79 -21.95
CA SER A 525 -15.82 27.89 -23.11
C SER A 525 -17.09 27.07 -23.42
N MET A 526 -17.99 26.90 -22.46
CA MET A 526 -19.21 26.09 -22.61
C MET A 526 -20.23 26.79 -23.50
N LYS A 527 -20.81 26.01 -24.41
CA LYS A 527 -21.89 26.43 -25.32
C LYS A 527 -22.95 25.34 -25.43
N PRO A 528 -24.22 25.68 -25.57
CA PRO A 528 -25.26 24.71 -25.88
C PRO A 528 -24.96 23.92 -27.16
N THR A 529 -25.24 22.63 -27.14
CA THR A 529 -25.08 21.73 -28.28
C THR A 529 -26.29 21.81 -29.21
N ALA A 530 -26.09 21.56 -30.50
CA ALA A 530 -27.17 21.48 -31.46
C ALA A 530 -28.17 20.39 -31.08
N LYS A 531 -29.48 20.72 -31.12
CA LYS A 531 -30.52 19.79 -30.66
C LYS A 531 -30.67 18.57 -31.56
N LEU A 532 -30.81 17.42 -30.96
CA LEU A 532 -31.14 16.16 -31.64
C LEU A 532 -32.65 16.15 -31.93
N PRO A 533 -33.07 15.98 -33.20
CA PRO A 533 -34.50 15.95 -33.55
C PRO A 533 -35.25 14.77 -32.90
N GLY A 534 -36.47 15.02 -32.41
CA GLY A 534 -37.35 13.98 -31.89
C GLY A 534 -37.01 13.42 -30.51
N LYS A 535 -35.96 13.95 -29.85
CA LYS A 535 -35.57 13.55 -28.47
C LYS A 535 -35.80 14.69 -27.48
N LYS A 536 -36.78 14.47 -26.59
CA LYS A 536 -37.12 15.39 -25.49
C LYS A 536 -37.20 14.64 -24.17
N ALA A 537 -36.40 15.02 -23.18
CA ALA A 537 -36.31 14.34 -21.91
C ALA A 537 -36.92 15.15 -20.76
N ALA A 538 -37.69 14.47 -19.89
CA ALA A 538 -38.16 14.98 -18.61
C ALA A 538 -37.41 14.25 -17.47
N ILE A 539 -36.87 15.01 -16.55
CA ILE A 539 -36.20 14.47 -15.35
C ILE A 539 -37.01 14.86 -14.13
N ILE A 540 -37.48 13.87 -13.37
CA ILE A 540 -38.25 14.06 -12.15
C ILE A 540 -37.33 13.93 -10.97
N GLY A 541 -37.00 15.07 -10.35
CA GLY A 541 -36.05 15.20 -9.24
C GLY A 541 -34.76 15.90 -9.65
N GLY A 542 -34.47 17.01 -8.98
CA GLY A 542 -33.28 17.84 -9.19
C GLY A 542 -32.13 17.60 -8.18
N GLY A 543 -31.99 16.34 -7.72
CA GLY A 543 -30.85 15.91 -6.94
C GLY A 543 -29.61 15.66 -7.81
N PRO A 544 -28.50 15.17 -7.24
CA PRO A 544 -27.24 14.95 -7.98
C PRO A 544 -27.39 14.10 -9.24
N THR A 545 -28.15 13.00 -9.18
CA THR A 545 -28.42 12.13 -10.35
C THR A 545 -29.19 12.87 -11.44
N GLY A 546 -30.22 13.65 -11.07
CA GLY A 546 -31.03 14.40 -12.02
C GLY A 546 -30.23 15.52 -12.71
N ILE A 547 -29.42 16.28 -11.95
CA ILE A 547 -28.54 17.33 -12.48
C ILE A 547 -27.51 16.72 -13.43
N ALA A 548 -26.89 15.57 -13.04
CA ALA A 548 -25.90 14.90 -13.89
C ALA A 548 -26.54 14.37 -15.19
N ALA A 549 -27.72 13.75 -15.11
CA ALA A 549 -28.45 13.27 -16.29
C ALA A 549 -28.79 14.42 -17.23
N ALA A 550 -29.28 15.55 -16.72
CA ALA A 550 -29.59 16.73 -17.50
C ALA A 550 -28.34 17.30 -18.21
N TYR A 551 -27.22 17.36 -17.48
CA TYR A 551 -25.93 17.80 -18.05
C TYR A 551 -25.51 16.92 -19.22
N PHE A 552 -25.50 15.57 -19.04
CA PHE A 552 -25.05 14.65 -20.08
C PHE A 552 -26.01 14.65 -21.30
N LEU A 553 -27.32 14.70 -21.07
CA LEU A 553 -28.32 14.77 -22.13
C LEU A 553 -28.20 16.07 -22.93
N ALA A 554 -28.11 17.22 -22.26
CA ALA A 554 -27.99 18.52 -22.90
C ALA A 554 -26.68 18.65 -23.69
N ARG A 555 -25.58 18.14 -23.13
CA ARG A 555 -24.29 18.03 -23.82
C ARG A 555 -24.40 17.17 -25.09
N GLY A 556 -25.20 16.09 -25.04
CA GLY A 556 -25.51 15.24 -26.17
C GLY A 556 -26.55 15.82 -27.14
N GLY A 557 -27.09 17.02 -26.90
CA GLY A 557 -28.04 17.68 -27.77
C GLY A 557 -29.51 17.33 -27.52
N VAL A 558 -29.86 16.60 -26.44
CA VAL A 558 -31.23 16.26 -26.08
C VAL A 558 -31.87 17.47 -25.39
N GLU A 559 -33.08 17.86 -25.84
CA GLU A 559 -33.89 18.89 -25.16
C GLU A 559 -34.33 18.35 -23.79
N THR A 560 -33.90 19.01 -22.70
CA THR A 560 -34.05 18.47 -21.35
C THR A 560 -34.70 19.47 -20.42
N THR A 561 -35.69 19.00 -19.64
CA THR A 561 -36.37 19.77 -18.59
C THR A 561 -36.29 19.02 -17.27
N ILE A 562 -35.83 19.68 -16.19
CA ILE A 562 -35.88 19.15 -14.82
C ILE A 562 -37.15 19.66 -14.13
N PHE A 563 -37.86 18.76 -13.45
CA PHE A 563 -38.97 19.07 -12.56
C PHE A 563 -38.54 18.78 -11.10
N GLU A 564 -38.53 19.81 -10.26
CA GLU A 564 -38.13 19.73 -8.86
C GLU A 564 -39.21 20.30 -7.94
N ARG A 565 -39.62 19.53 -6.92
CA ARG A 565 -40.64 19.96 -5.97
C ARG A 565 -40.20 21.05 -5.01
N GLU A 566 -38.93 21.08 -4.68
CA GLU A 566 -38.31 22.08 -3.79
C GLU A 566 -38.03 23.37 -4.58
N ALA A 567 -37.72 24.45 -3.86
CA ALA A 567 -37.49 25.76 -4.45
C ALA A 567 -36.19 25.87 -5.30
N LYS A 568 -35.22 25.02 -5.05
CA LYS A 568 -33.94 24.97 -5.78
C LYS A 568 -33.51 23.53 -6.03
N LEU A 569 -32.67 23.35 -7.06
CA LEU A 569 -31.98 22.08 -7.30
C LEU A 569 -30.95 21.77 -6.22
N GLY A 570 -30.56 20.52 -6.08
CA GLY A 570 -29.48 20.03 -5.23
C GLY A 570 -29.87 18.82 -4.34
N GLY A 571 -31.18 18.56 -4.15
CA GLY A 571 -31.64 17.37 -3.40
C GLY A 571 -31.08 17.28 -1.98
N VAL A 572 -30.79 16.06 -1.53
CA VAL A 572 -30.23 15.78 -0.18
C VAL A 572 -29.00 16.63 0.16
N PRO A 573 -27.99 16.82 -0.72
CA PRO A 573 -26.88 17.73 -0.45
C PRO A 573 -27.29 19.16 -0.07
N ARG A 574 -28.32 19.70 -0.71
CA ARG A 574 -28.80 21.07 -0.39
C ARG A 574 -29.67 21.11 0.87
N TYR A 575 -30.57 20.18 1.01
CA TYR A 575 -31.63 20.31 2.02
C TYR A 575 -31.38 19.52 3.31
N VAL A 576 -30.47 18.54 3.29
CA VAL A 576 -30.23 17.64 4.44
C VAL A 576 -28.81 17.72 4.94
N ILE A 577 -27.81 17.62 4.03
CA ILE A 577 -26.40 17.66 4.45
C ILE A 577 -26.07 19.03 5.03
N PRO A 578 -25.40 19.10 6.22
CA PRO A 578 -25.14 20.35 6.91
C PRO A 578 -24.28 21.32 6.08
N ALA A 579 -24.50 22.62 6.29
CA ALA A 579 -23.77 23.68 5.58
C ALA A 579 -22.24 23.68 5.90
N PHE A 580 -21.84 23.14 7.04
CA PHE A 580 -20.43 22.98 7.38
C PHE A 580 -19.74 21.83 6.60
N ARG A 581 -20.52 20.97 5.94
CA ARG A 581 -20.03 19.92 5.03
C ARG A 581 -19.97 20.38 3.58
N ILE A 582 -21.02 21.06 3.13
CA ILE A 582 -21.11 21.63 1.77
C ILE A 582 -21.93 22.91 1.76
N SER A 583 -21.38 23.95 1.14
CA SER A 583 -22.07 25.22 1.00
C SER A 583 -23.08 25.21 -0.15
N ASP A 584 -24.11 26.03 -0.05
CA ASP A 584 -25.07 26.24 -1.15
C ASP A 584 -24.43 26.86 -2.38
N GLU A 585 -23.41 27.72 -2.19
CA GLU A 585 -22.64 28.32 -3.29
C GLU A 585 -21.92 27.25 -4.13
N ALA A 586 -21.32 26.22 -3.51
CA ALA A 586 -20.68 25.13 -4.23
C ALA A 586 -21.69 24.37 -5.12
N LEU A 587 -22.89 24.13 -4.59
CA LEU A 587 -23.97 23.49 -5.34
C LEU A 587 -24.50 24.38 -6.46
N ASP A 588 -24.63 25.69 -6.23
CA ASP A 588 -25.07 26.65 -7.25
C ASP A 588 -24.09 26.72 -8.42
N LYS A 589 -22.77 26.58 -8.19
CA LYS A 589 -21.74 26.50 -9.24
C LYS A 589 -21.90 25.23 -10.09
N ASP A 590 -22.15 24.07 -9.48
CA ASP A 590 -22.39 22.82 -10.21
C ASP A 590 -23.69 22.91 -11.04
N VAL A 591 -24.77 23.48 -10.47
CA VAL A 591 -26.05 23.70 -11.20
C VAL A 591 -25.83 24.61 -12.40
N ALA A 592 -25.07 25.67 -12.25
CA ALA A 592 -24.80 26.63 -13.34
C ALA A 592 -24.05 26.00 -14.52
N LEU A 593 -23.20 24.99 -14.31
CA LEU A 593 -22.58 24.21 -15.40
C LEU A 593 -23.64 23.54 -16.29
N MET A 594 -24.66 22.96 -15.67
CA MET A 594 -25.75 22.31 -16.38
C MET A 594 -26.66 23.36 -17.10
N GLU A 595 -27.02 24.43 -16.42
CA GLU A 595 -27.84 25.49 -16.98
C GLU A 595 -27.18 26.16 -18.17
N ARG A 596 -25.83 26.27 -18.18
CA ARG A 596 -25.05 26.81 -19.30
C ARG A 596 -25.25 26.04 -20.62
N LEU A 597 -25.64 24.76 -20.52
CA LEU A 597 -25.95 23.92 -21.68
C LEU A 597 -27.39 24.08 -22.19
N GLY A 598 -28.22 24.93 -21.57
CA GLY A 598 -29.59 25.25 -21.99
C GLY A 598 -30.64 24.28 -21.47
N VAL A 599 -30.42 23.66 -20.32
CA VAL A 599 -31.43 22.86 -19.62
C VAL A 599 -32.54 23.76 -19.06
N GLU A 600 -33.79 23.40 -19.26
CA GLU A 600 -34.92 24.07 -18.63
C GLU A 600 -35.15 23.53 -17.20
N VAL A 601 -35.32 24.42 -16.22
CA VAL A 601 -35.53 24.07 -14.81
C VAL A 601 -36.90 24.57 -14.34
N LYS A 602 -37.71 23.67 -13.74
CA LYS A 602 -39.00 23.96 -13.15
C LYS A 602 -39.02 23.52 -11.69
N CYS A 603 -38.85 24.48 -10.78
CA CYS A 603 -38.82 24.25 -9.34
C CYS A 603 -40.12 24.71 -8.63
N GLY A 604 -40.30 24.27 -7.38
CA GLY A 604 -41.34 24.75 -6.47
C GLY A 604 -42.71 24.07 -6.64
N ALA A 605 -42.79 23.00 -7.44
CA ALA A 605 -44.03 22.24 -7.60
C ALA A 605 -43.74 20.76 -7.89
N PRO A 606 -44.63 19.83 -7.47
CA PRO A 606 -44.53 18.43 -7.84
C PRO A 606 -44.54 18.26 -9.36
N ALA A 607 -43.72 17.32 -9.85
CA ALA A 607 -43.68 16.98 -11.28
C ALA A 607 -45.07 16.46 -11.76
N PRO A 608 -45.46 16.71 -13.01
CA PRO A 608 -46.60 16.02 -13.63
C PRO A 608 -46.36 14.51 -13.66
N SER A 609 -47.45 13.72 -13.70
CA SER A 609 -47.38 12.26 -13.84
C SER A 609 -46.63 11.85 -15.13
N VAL A 610 -46.11 10.64 -15.17
CA VAL A 610 -45.47 10.06 -16.36
C VAL A 610 -46.37 10.16 -17.57
N GLU A 611 -47.70 9.85 -17.41
CA GLU A 611 -48.67 9.94 -18.49
C GLU A 611 -48.87 11.38 -18.99
N ALA A 612 -48.94 12.36 -18.05
CA ALA A 612 -49.08 13.77 -18.41
C ALA A 612 -47.84 14.29 -19.17
N LEU A 613 -46.61 13.86 -18.74
CA LEU A 613 -45.38 14.22 -19.41
C LEU A 613 -45.31 13.66 -20.83
N LYS A 614 -45.77 12.40 -21.06
CA LYS A 614 -45.87 11.83 -22.41
C LYS A 614 -46.82 12.63 -23.29
N LYS A 615 -47.98 13.08 -22.76
CA LYS A 615 -48.92 13.97 -23.46
C LYS A 615 -48.35 15.35 -23.78
N LEU A 616 -47.37 15.85 -22.98
CA LEU A 616 -46.62 17.07 -23.23
C LEU A 616 -45.48 16.91 -24.24
N GLY A 617 -45.36 15.73 -24.84
CA GLY A 617 -44.39 15.43 -25.89
C GLY A 617 -43.01 15.02 -25.38
N TYR A 618 -42.82 14.70 -24.09
CA TYR A 618 -41.58 14.13 -23.61
C TYR A 618 -41.48 12.67 -24.08
N THR A 619 -40.38 12.36 -24.75
CA THR A 619 -40.12 11.06 -25.33
C THR A 619 -39.32 10.13 -24.39
N HIS A 620 -38.65 10.69 -23.42
CA HIS A 620 -37.83 9.96 -22.42
C HIS A 620 -38.03 10.56 -21.03
N ILE A 621 -38.28 9.75 -20.02
CA ILE A 621 -38.60 10.21 -18.68
C ILE A 621 -37.67 9.48 -17.69
N LEU A 622 -36.99 10.23 -16.82
CA LEU A 622 -36.15 9.71 -15.76
C LEU A 622 -36.72 10.00 -14.38
N MET A 623 -36.93 8.97 -13.57
CA MET A 623 -37.24 9.08 -12.15
C MET A 623 -35.93 9.15 -11.36
N ALA A 624 -35.57 10.36 -10.90
CA ALA A 624 -34.37 10.64 -10.10
C ALA A 624 -34.74 11.22 -8.72
N THR A 625 -35.80 10.67 -8.12
CA THR A 625 -36.50 11.22 -6.93
C THR A 625 -35.78 10.97 -5.62
N GLY A 626 -34.73 10.12 -5.63
CA GLY A 626 -33.91 9.80 -4.44
C GLY A 626 -34.64 8.91 -3.42
N ALA A 627 -34.09 8.84 -2.21
CA ALA A 627 -34.61 8.10 -1.06
C ALA A 627 -34.82 9.09 0.12
N TRP A 628 -36.04 9.59 0.28
CA TRP A 628 -36.36 10.65 1.25
C TRP A 628 -37.06 10.17 2.51
N GLN A 629 -37.44 8.89 2.57
CA GLN A 629 -38.11 8.34 3.73
C GLN A 629 -37.07 7.76 4.71
N ALA A 630 -37.06 8.24 5.95
CA ALA A 630 -36.24 7.68 6.99
C ALA A 630 -36.70 6.27 7.38
N GLY A 631 -35.75 5.40 7.73
CA GLY A 631 -36.06 4.11 8.34
C GLY A 631 -36.68 4.31 9.73
N GLU A 632 -37.75 3.57 10.02
CA GLU A 632 -38.44 3.63 11.31
C GLU A 632 -37.74 2.73 12.34
N LEU A 633 -37.43 3.29 13.49
CA LEU A 633 -36.78 2.54 14.57
C LEU A 633 -37.78 1.63 15.32
N GLY A 634 -39.06 2.00 15.32
CA GLY A 634 -40.16 1.16 15.87
C GLY A 634 -40.16 1.04 17.39
N ILE A 635 -39.55 1.97 18.13
CA ILE A 635 -39.54 1.99 19.59
C ILE A 635 -40.52 3.06 20.12
N PRO A 636 -41.07 2.87 21.35
CA PRO A 636 -41.86 3.91 22.02
C PRO A 636 -40.97 5.12 22.41
N GLY A 637 -41.57 6.33 22.35
CA GLY A 637 -40.91 7.56 22.81
C GLY A 637 -40.86 8.67 21.73
N THR A 638 -40.08 9.73 22.05
CA THR A 638 -39.88 10.89 21.14
C THR A 638 -38.82 10.56 20.10
N VAL A 639 -39.24 9.97 18.97
CA VAL A 639 -38.37 9.52 17.88
C VAL A 639 -38.62 10.35 16.63
N LYS A 640 -37.60 10.96 16.05
CA LYS A 640 -37.65 11.66 14.75
C LYS A 640 -36.79 10.94 13.72
N GLY A 641 -37.28 10.86 12.47
CA GLY A 641 -36.46 10.39 11.33
C GLY A 641 -35.40 11.42 10.95
N VAL A 642 -34.18 10.94 10.66
CA VAL A 642 -32.99 11.78 10.44
C VAL A 642 -33.18 12.79 9.31
N ILE A 643 -33.74 12.39 8.16
CA ILE A 643 -33.87 13.25 6.96
C ILE A 643 -34.74 14.49 7.26
N GLY A 644 -35.93 14.27 7.84
CA GLY A 644 -36.85 15.37 8.21
C GLY A 644 -36.26 16.29 9.26
N TRP A 645 -35.64 15.70 10.29
CA TRP A 645 -35.01 16.45 11.37
C TRP A 645 -33.81 17.27 10.89
N MET A 646 -32.93 16.68 10.05
CA MET A 646 -31.78 17.41 9.49
C MET A 646 -32.22 18.56 8.58
N LYS A 647 -33.30 18.37 7.79
CA LYS A 647 -33.90 19.43 6.97
C LYS A 647 -34.43 20.57 7.83
N GLU A 648 -35.10 20.26 8.97
CA GLU A 648 -35.55 21.23 9.96
C GLU A 648 -34.38 22.00 10.59
N MET A 649 -33.35 21.30 11.04
CA MET A 649 -32.17 21.90 11.67
C MET A 649 -31.37 22.80 10.72
N LYS A 650 -31.28 22.43 9.45
CA LYS A 650 -30.56 23.24 8.44
C LYS A 650 -31.21 24.61 8.20
N GLN A 651 -32.51 24.76 8.50
CA GLN A 651 -33.22 26.03 8.38
C GLN A 651 -33.02 26.94 9.62
N GLN A 652 -32.48 26.42 10.71
CA GLN A 652 -32.23 27.19 11.94
C GLN A 652 -30.93 27.97 11.82
N VAL A 653 -30.99 29.25 12.20
CA VAL A 653 -29.83 30.17 12.16
C VAL A 653 -29.08 30.20 13.49
N LYS A 654 -29.73 29.83 14.57
CA LYS A 654 -29.16 29.87 15.94
C LYS A 654 -29.36 28.52 16.63
N PRO A 655 -28.53 28.21 17.65
CA PRO A 655 -28.75 27.07 18.54
C PRO A 655 -30.18 27.10 19.10
N CYS A 656 -30.87 25.96 18.97
CA CYS A 656 -32.29 25.83 19.35
C CYS A 656 -32.61 24.52 20.10
N LEU A 657 -31.56 23.71 20.35
CA LEU A 657 -31.72 22.46 21.10
C LEU A 657 -31.31 22.61 22.55
N GLU A 658 -32.07 21.97 23.41
CA GLU A 658 -31.77 21.78 24.84
C GLU A 658 -31.83 20.27 25.12
N GLY A 659 -31.24 19.83 26.25
CA GLY A 659 -31.32 18.44 26.68
C GLY A 659 -30.37 17.49 25.93
N HIS A 660 -30.70 16.20 25.98
CA HIS A 660 -29.86 15.10 25.55
C HIS A 660 -30.41 14.49 24.26
N VAL A 661 -29.60 14.51 23.19
CA VAL A 661 -29.96 13.92 21.87
C VAL A 661 -29.20 12.62 21.67
N VAL A 662 -29.93 11.57 21.35
CA VAL A 662 -29.34 10.27 20.98
C VAL A 662 -29.60 9.98 19.50
N VAL A 663 -28.55 9.71 18.75
CA VAL A 663 -28.63 9.32 17.33
C VAL A 663 -28.40 7.82 17.22
N VAL A 664 -29.41 7.10 16.70
CA VAL A 664 -29.35 5.66 16.51
C VAL A 664 -28.92 5.33 15.08
N GLY A 665 -27.72 4.79 14.93
CA GLY A 665 -27.15 4.45 13.64
C GLY A 665 -25.66 4.72 13.60
N ALA A 666 -24.98 4.28 12.53
CA ALA A 666 -23.52 4.36 12.43
C ALA A 666 -23.02 4.67 11.03
N GLY A 667 -23.86 5.21 10.16
CA GLY A 667 -23.46 5.73 8.84
C GLY A 667 -23.03 7.20 8.90
N ASN A 668 -22.55 7.74 7.76
CA ASN A 668 -22.15 9.16 7.68
C ASN A 668 -23.31 10.11 8.04
N THR A 669 -24.54 9.75 7.70
CA THR A 669 -25.75 10.52 8.10
C THR A 669 -25.90 10.60 9.62
N ALA A 670 -25.57 9.52 10.35
CA ALA A 670 -25.58 9.54 11.81
C ALA A 670 -24.48 10.43 12.40
N MET A 671 -23.27 10.42 11.80
CA MET A 671 -22.17 11.31 12.18
C MET A 671 -22.58 12.78 12.00
N ASP A 672 -23.12 13.13 10.85
CA ASP A 672 -23.60 14.48 10.56
C ASP A 672 -24.71 14.91 11.52
N ALA A 673 -25.70 14.04 11.77
CA ALA A 673 -26.79 14.34 12.70
C ALA A 673 -26.28 14.58 14.13
N ALA A 674 -25.36 13.76 14.61
CA ALA A 674 -24.80 13.92 15.95
C ALA A 674 -23.99 15.22 16.10
N ARG A 675 -23.22 15.60 15.09
CA ARG A 675 -22.49 16.88 15.04
C ARG A 675 -23.44 18.08 14.97
N VAL A 676 -24.51 17.98 14.16
CA VAL A 676 -25.56 19.01 14.12
C VAL A 676 -26.20 19.17 15.50
N ALA A 677 -26.61 18.09 16.17
CA ALA A 677 -27.17 18.17 17.51
C ALA A 677 -26.27 18.93 18.49
N LYS A 678 -24.97 18.62 18.45
CA LYS A 678 -23.96 19.31 19.30
C LYS A 678 -23.84 20.79 18.97
N ARG A 679 -23.73 21.14 17.69
CA ARG A 679 -23.62 22.54 17.22
C ARG A 679 -24.89 23.36 17.42
N MET A 680 -26.04 22.71 17.44
CA MET A 680 -27.35 23.34 17.72
C MET A 680 -27.68 23.48 19.21
N GLY A 681 -26.73 23.16 20.09
CA GLY A 681 -26.77 23.46 21.52
C GLY A 681 -27.25 22.33 22.43
N ALA A 682 -27.41 21.10 21.96
CA ALA A 682 -27.75 19.96 22.81
C ALA A 682 -26.74 19.80 23.97
N ALA A 683 -27.27 19.57 25.21
CA ALA A 683 -26.45 19.34 26.40
C ALA A 683 -25.50 18.15 26.22
N SER A 684 -25.98 17.08 25.59
CA SER A 684 -25.12 16.01 25.05
C SER A 684 -25.63 15.49 23.73
N SER A 685 -24.71 15.01 22.88
CA SER A 685 -25.00 14.26 21.68
C SER A 685 -24.32 12.90 21.76
N THR A 686 -25.10 11.82 21.63
CA THR A 686 -24.62 10.45 21.78
C THR A 686 -25.02 9.59 20.60
N ILE A 687 -24.07 8.91 19.97
CA ILE A 687 -24.34 7.91 18.93
C ILE A 687 -24.49 6.55 19.61
N VAL A 688 -25.55 5.83 19.29
CA VAL A 688 -25.82 4.46 19.76
C VAL A 688 -25.72 3.50 18.60
N TYR A 689 -24.87 2.49 18.74
CA TYR A 689 -24.64 1.49 17.71
C TYR A 689 -24.62 0.05 18.25
N ARG A 690 -25.34 -0.84 17.57
CA ARG A 690 -25.52 -2.23 17.99
C ARG A 690 -24.32 -3.14 17.79
N ARG A 691 -23.24 -2.67 17.10
CA ARG A 691 -21.95 -3.33 16.93
C ARG A 691 -20.84 -2.44 17.50
N THR A 692 -19.58 -2.73 17.14
CA THR A 692 -18.45 -1.90 17.54
C THR A 692 -18.06 -0.90 16.46
N LYS A 693 -17.20 0.06 16.81
CA LYS A 693 -16.66 1.06 15.88
C LYS A 693 -15.93 0.41 14.70
N LYS A 694 -15.41 -0.82 14.84
CA LYS A 694 -14.77 -1.58 13.75
C LYS A 694 -15.76 -1.91 12.61
N GLU A 695 -17.03 -2.18 12.93
CA GLU A 695 -18.08 -2.52 11.97
C GLU A 695 -18.95 -1.34 11.52
N MET A 696 -18.65 -0.11 11.94
CA MET A 696 -19.41 1.07 11.51
C MET A 696 -19.29 1.33 10.01
N PRO A 697 -20.38 1.58 9.27
CA PRO A 697 -20.31 1.94 7.86
C PRO A 697 -19.79 3.37 7.62
N ALA A 698 -19.80 4.26 8.62
CA ALA A 698 -19.27 5.61 8.50
C ALA A 698 -17.75 5.61 8.21
N ASP A 699 -17.25 6.62 7.52
CA ASP A 699 -15.84 6.86 7.30
C ASP A 699 -15.12 7.11 8.65
N GLU A 700 -13.90 6.59 8.81
CA GLU A 700 -13.12 6.76 10.06
C GLU A 700 -12.84 8.23 10.35
N HIS A 701 -12.58 9.03 9.31
CA HIS A 701 -12.38 10.47 9.44
C HIS A 701 -13.64 11.17 9.99
N GLU A 702 -14.84 10.80 9.53
CA GLU A 702 -16.09 11.36 10.00
C GLU A 702 -16.38 10.99 11.45
N LEU A 703 -16.08 9.75 11.85
CA LEU A 703 -16.17 9.32 13.23
C LEU A 703 -15.22 10.12 14.13
N LYS A 704 -13.96 10.30 13.69
CA LYS A 704 -12.98 11.10 14.43
C LYS A 704 -13.46 12.54 14.61
N LEU A 705 -13.91 13.19 13.54
CA LEU A 705 -14.46 14.55 13.62
C LEU A 705 -15.63 14.67 14.61
N ALA A 706 -16.52 13.67 14.65
CA ALA A 706 -17.62 13.67 15.61
C ALA A 706 -17.12 13.56 17.06
N ILE A 707 -16.16 12.68 17.33
CA ILE A 707 -15.55 12.52 18.66
C ILE A 707 -14.81 13.80 19.09
N ASP A 708 -14.03 14.41 18.18
CA ASP A 708 -13.29 15.64 18.43
C ASP A 708 -14.22 16.83 18.76
N GLU A 709 -15.45 16.84 18.21
CA GLU A 709 -16.51 17.82 18.55
C GLU A 709 -17.25 17.48 19.85
N GLY A 710 -16.85 16.41 20.55
CA GLY A 710 -17.43 16.02 21.85
C GLY A 710 -18.71 15.18 21.74
N VAL A 711 -18.95 14.53 20.63
CA VAL A 711 -19.99 13.49 20.48
C VAL A 711 -19.54 12.22 21.22
N LYS A 712 -20.44 11.63 22.00
CA LYS A 712 -20.19 10.34 22.69
C LYS A 712 -20.58 9.18 21.77
N LEU A 713 -19.84 8.08 21.85
CA LEU A 713 -20.18 6.82 21.18
C LEU A 713 -20.46 5.74 22.22
N VAL A 714 -21.61 5.08 22.08
CA VAL A 714 -21.99 3.91 22.87
C VAL A 714 -22.12 2.73 21.93
N GLU A 715 -21.17 1.82 22.05
CA GLU A 715 -21.06 0.59 21.24
C GLU A 715 -21.87 -0.55 21.89
N LEU A 716 -22.19 -1.57 21.10
CA LEU A 716 -22.89 -2.77 21.56
C LEU A 716 -24.19 -2.46 22.31
N ALA A 717 -24.96 -1.51 21.79
CA ALA A 717 -26.20 -1.03 22.37
C ALA A 717 -27.33 -1.01 21.34
N ALA A 718 -28.47 -1.63 21.67
CA ALA A 718 -29.67 -1.62 20.84
C ALA A 718 -30.84 -0.96 21.61
N PRO A 719 -31.43 0.13 21.09
CA PRO A 719 -32.49 0.85 21.78
C PRO A 719 -33.77 0.02 21.90
N VAL A 720 -34.49 0.16 23.02
CA VAL A 720 -35.72 -0.54 23.34
C VAL A 720 -36.90 0.44 23.49
N GLU A 721 -36.74 1.46 24.31
CA GLU A 721 -37.75 2.52 24.52
C GLU A 721 -37.08 3.81 25.00
N GLN A 722 -37.68 4.95 24.68
CA GLN A 722 -37.31 6.25 25.26
C GLN A 722 -38.42 6.69 26.18
N LYS A 723 -38.11 6.88 27.49
CA LYS A 723 -39.06 7.21 28.53
C LYS A 723 -38.37 7.99 29.66
N ASP A 724 -39.08 8.94 30.25
CA ASP A 724 -38.67 9.70 31.45
C ASP A 724 -37.27 10.36 31.30
N GLY A 725 -36.95 10.93 30.12
CA GLY A 725 -35.67 11.57 29.84
C GLY A 725 -34.50 10.58 29.64
N LYS A 726 -34.77 9.32 29.39
CA LYS A 726 -33.77 8.24 29.18
C LYS A 726 -34.11 7.37 28.01
N LEU A 727 -33.08 6.84 27.38
CA LEU A 727 -33.17 5.73 26.40
C LEU A 727 -32.72 4.43 27.06
N VAL A 728 -33.61 3.46 27.14
CA VAL A 728 -33.29 2.09 27.55
C VAL A 728 -32.69 1.32 26.39
N CYS A 729 -31.52 0.73 26.60
CA CYS A 729 -30.84 -0.07 25.61
C CYS A 729 -30.57 -1.49 26.10
N ASN A 730 -30.74 -2.49 25.22
CA ASN A 730 -30.16 -3.81 25.43
C ASN A 730 -28.65 -3.77 25.24
N GLN A 731 -27.93 -4.39 26.19
CA GLN A 731 -26.50 -4.69 26.00
C GLN A 731 -26.35 -5.78 24.96
N MET A 732 -25.49 -5.52 23.95
CA MET A 732 -25.25 -6.46 22.86
C MET A 732 -23.87 -7.10 22.99
N LYS A 733 -23.67 -8.24 22.32
CA LYS A 733 -22.39 -8.85 22.02
C LYS A 733 -22.32 -9.23 20.54
N LEU A 734 -21.13 -9.35 19.99
CA LEU A 734 -20.95 -9.86 18.64
C LEU A 734 -21.01 -11.39 18.65
N GLY A 735 -21.85 -11.96 17.79
CA GLY A 735 -21.92 -13.41 17.52
C GLY A 735 -20.75 -13.88 16.65
N GLU A 736 -20.78 -15.14 16.24
CA GLU A 736 -19.81 -15.72 15.32
C GLU A 736 -19.89 -15.03 13.93
N PRO A 737 -18.76 -14.95 13.19
CA PRO A 737 -18.75 -14.43 11.84
C PRO A 737 -19.60 -15.33 10.88
N ASP A 738 -20.36 -14.70 10.01
CA ASP A 738 -21.02 -15.39 8.90
C ASP A 738 -20.03 -15.67 7.73
N ALA A 739 -20.52 -16.30 6.66
CA ALA A 739 -19.69 -16.62 5.49
C ALA A 739 -19.01 -15.40 4.82
N SER A 740 -19.50 -14.19 5.10
CA SER A 740 -18.89 -12.92 4.65
C SER A 740 -17.92 -12.32 5.68
N GLY A 741 -17.66 -13.00 6.80
CA GLY A 741 -16.87 -12.50 7.93
C GLY A 741 -17.63 -11.49 8.80
N ARG A 742 -18.91 -11.22 8.56
CA ARG A 742 -19.71 -10.25 9.29
C ARG A 742 -20.28 -10.86 10.57
N ARG A 743 -20.07 -10.21 11.71
CA ARG A 743 -20.59 -10.62 13.01
C ARG A 743 -21.94 -9.96 13.32
N SER A 744 -22.94 -10.76 13.58
CA SER A 744 -24.28 -10.28 13.93
C SER A 744 -24.36 -9.90 15.41
N PRO A 745 -25.02 -8.77 15.78
CA PRO A 745 -25.21 -8.41 17.18
C PRO A 745 -26.26 -9.30 17.83
N VAL A 746 -25.97 -9.79 19.04
CA VAL A 746 -26.83 -10.66 19.85
C VAL A 746 -27.07 -10.02 21.21
N ALA A 747 -28.31 -9.95 21.68
CA ALA A 747 -28.61 -9.40 23.00
C ALA A 747 -28.06 -10.31 24.11
N THR A 748 -27.47 -9.70 25.16
CA THR A 748 -26.96 -10.42 26.33
C THR A 748 -28.07 -10.75 27.35
N GLY A 749 -29.23 -10.07 27.29
CA GLY A 749 -30.29 -10.12 28.28
C GLY A 749 -30.21 -9.02 29.33
N GLU A 750 -29.12 -8.24 29.35
CA GLU A 750 -28.94 -7.11 30.25
C GLU A 750 -29.40 -5.81 29.57
N THR A 751 -29.87 -4.85 30.33
CA THR A 751 -30.26 -3.51 29.87
C THR A 751 -29.57 -2.43 30.66
N PHE A 752 -29.41 -1.26 30.06
CA PHE A 752 -28.88 -0.06 30.69
C PHE A 752 -29.55 1.20 30.15
N GLU A 753 -29.34 2.33 30.80
CA GLU A 753 -30.02 3.58 30.46
C GLU A 753 -29.00 4.65 30.01
N ILE A 754 -29.40 5.47 29.05
CA ILE A 754 -28.67 6.64 28.55
C ILE A 754 -29.54 7.89 28.70
N PRO A 755 -29.07 9.05 29.19
CA PRO A 755 -29.82 10.30 29.17
C PRO A 755 -30.28 10.64 27.74
N CYS A 756 -31.61 10.86 27.53
CA CYS A 756 -32.18 11.05 26.22
C CYS A 756 -33.54 11.74 26.26
N ASP A 757 -33.60 12.95 25.73
CA ASP A 757 -34.86 13.69 25.54
C ASP A 757 -35.41 13.52 24.12
N LEU A 758 -34.52 13.27 23.13
CA LEU A 758 -34.87 13.10 21.74
C LEU A 758 -34.02 12.00 21.08
N VAL A 759 -34.67 11.07 20.42
CA VAL A 759 -34.02 10.03 19.59
C VAL A 759 -34.10 10.42 18.11
N ILE A 760 -32.97 10.39 17.41
CA ILE A 760 -32.90 10.55 15.97
C ILE A 760 -32.60 9.19 15.34
N SER A 761 -33.52 8.71 14.52
CA SER A 761 -33.40 7.44 13.79
C SER A 761 -32.61 7.64 12.49
N ALA A 762 -31.35 7.12 12.45
CA ALA A 762 -30.46 7.16 11.31
C ALA A 762 -30.07 5.73 10.84
N ILE A 763 -31.08 4.85 10.73
CA ILE A 763 -30.92 3.42 10.43
C ILE A 763 -31.12 3.08 8.93
N GLY A 764 -31.03 4.04 8.06
CA GLY A 764 -31.18 3.96 6.63
C GLY A 764 -32.33 4.77 6.08
N GLU A 765 -32.29 5.03 4.80
CA GLU A 765 -33.31 5.76 4.04
C GLU A 765 -34.04 4.81 3.09
N LYS A 766 -35.27 5.16 2.68
CA LYS A 766 -36.10 4.38 1.78
C LYS A 766 -36.63 5.23 0.62
N VAL A 767 -36.84 4.56 -0.51
CA VAL A 767 -37.48 5.15 -1.70
C VAL A 767 -38.98 5.32 -1.45
N ASP A 768 -39.59 6.35 -2.03
CA ASP A 768 -41.03 6.56 -2.00
C ASP A 768 -41.74 5.57 -2.93
N ALA A 769 -42.09 4.40 -2.41
CA ALA A 769 -42.79 3.35 -3.15
C ALA A 769 -44.18 3.76 -3.65
N LYS A 770 -44.82 4.67 -2.94
CA LYS A 770 -46.16 5.17 -3.34
C LYS A 770 -46.06 6.01 -4.62
N LEU A 771 -45.09 6.92 -4.72
CA LEU A 771 -44.85 7.71 -5.91
C LEU A 771 -44.51 6.84 -7.12
N MET A 772 -43.76 5.77 -6.94
CA MET A 772 -43.43 4.83 -8.02
C MET A 772 -44.68 4.09 -8.48
N ALA A 773 -45.51 3.57 -7.56
CA ALA A 773 -46.73 2.86 -7.88
C ALA A 773 -47.78 3.75 -8.58
N GLU A 774 -47.93 5.02 -8.16
CA GLU A 774 -48.79 6.00 -8.80
C GLU A 774 -48.45 6.29 -10.27
N ASN A 775 -47.18 6.08 -10.64
CA ASN A 775 -46.71 6.16 -12.03
C ASN A 775 -46.61 4.81 -12.73
N GLY A 776 -47.14 3.73 -12.15
CA GLY A 776 -47.18 2.38 -12.73
C GLY A 776 -45.78 1.71 -12.77
N ILE A 777 -44.81 2.16 -11.95
CA ILE A 777 -43.43 1.67 -11.94
C ILE A 777 -43.26 0.57 -10.88
N GLU A 778 -42.82 -0.61 -11.32
CA GLU A 778 -42.46 -1.73 -10.46
C GLU A 778 -41.05 -1.55 -9.87
N MET A 779 -40.95 -1.60 -8.54
CA MET A 779 -39.70 -1.49 -7.82
C MET A 779 -38.81 -2.73 -8.00
N GLY A 780 -37.51 -2.52 -8.08
CA GLY A 780 -36.51 -3.59 -8.09
C GLY A 780 -36.28 -4.29 -9.43
N ARG A 781 -36.96 -3.86 -10.50
CA ARG A 781 -36.71 -4.39 -11.83
C ARG A 781 -35.39 -3.89 -12.40
N LYS A 782 -34.55 -4.81 -12.82
CA LYS A 782 -33.23 -4.54 -13.45
C LYS A 782 -33.35 -4.63 -14.97
N GLY A 783 -33.77 -3.56 -15.63
CA GLY A 783 -33.70 -3.43 -17.10
C GLY A 783 -32.37 -2.81 -17.56
N PRO A 784 -32.04 -2.89 -18.87
CA PRO A 784 -30.85 -2.26 -19.44
C PRO A 784 -30.82 -0.75 -19.14
N ALA A 785 -29.64 -0.22 -18.73
CA ALA A 785 -29.46 1.20 -18.38
C ALA A 785 -30.55 1.76 -17.43
N PHE A 786 -31.03 0.92 -16.49
CA PHE A 786 -32.02 1.28 -15.47
C PHE A 786 -33.45 1.49 -16.01
N GLN A 787 -33.80 0.93 -17.16
CA GLN A 787 -35.15 0.97 -17.73
C GLN A 787 -36.16 0.26 -16.83
N THR A 788 -37.33 0.89 -16.62
CA THR A 788 -38.43 0.34 -15.83
C THR A 788 -39.32 -0.58 -16.66
N ASN A 789 -40.43 -1.07 -16.07
CA ASN A 789 -41.51 -1.81 -16.79
C ASN A 789 -42.33 -0.89 -17.71
N VAL A 790 -42.26 0.43 -17.50
CA VAL A 790 -42.99 1.41 -18.32
C VAL A 790 -42.10 1.84 -19.48
N GLU A 791 -42.64 1.74 -20.69
CA GLU A 791 -41.91 2.09 -21.91
C GLU A 791 -41.44 3.54 -21.89
N ASN A 792 -40.14 3.75 -22.26
CA ASN A 792 -39.48 5.06 -22.28
C ASN A 792 -39.40 5.76 -20.91
N VAL A 793 -39.45 4.98 -19.83
CA VAL A 793 -39.25 5.45 -18.45
C VAL A 793 -38.11 4.71 -17.77
N TRP A 794 -37.20 5.44 -17.14
CA TRP A 794 -36.04 4.95 -16.39
C TRP A 794 -36.12 5.40 -14.93
N SER A 795 -35.44 4.68 -14.05
CA SER A 795 -35.24 5.06 -12.65
C SER A 795 -33.77 4.92 -12.30
N ALA A 796 -33.14 5.96 -11.79
CA ALA A 796 -31.68 5.97 -11.54
C ALA A 796 -31.33 6.63 -10.19
N GLY A 797 -30.08 6.40 -9.73
CA GLY A 797 -29.60 6.84 -8.43
C GLY A 797 -30.34 6.16 -7.28
N ASP A 798 -30.45 6.85 -6.14
CA ASP A 798 -31.09 6.27 -4.94
C ASP A 798 -32.55 5.86 -5.19
N ALA A 799 -33.21 6.45 -6.15
CA ALA A 799 -34.56 6.05 -6.54
C ALA A 799 -34.67 4.62 -7.10
N HIS A 800 -33.56 4.11 -7.65
CA HIS A 800 -33.47 2.76 -8.22
C HIS A 800 -32.82 1.77 -7.26
N ARG A 801 -31.62 2.14 -6.74
CA ARG A 801 -30.76 1.24 -5.97
C ARG A 801 -30.89 1.34 -4.46
N GLY A 802 -31.66 2.31 -3.94
CA GLY A 802 -31.63 2.72 -2.54
C GLY A 802 -30.45 3.66 -2.26
N PRO A 803 -30.26 4.07 -0.98
CA PRO A 803 -29.22 5.02 -0.60
C PRO A 803 -27.82 4.59 -1.05
N ALA A 804 -27.14 5.46 -1.81
CA ALA A 804 -25.82 5.22 -2.39
C ALA A 804 -25.01 6.52 -2.40
N THR A 805 -23.83 6.49 -3.05
CA THR A 805 -22.99 7.67 -3.17
C THR A 805 -23.39 8.56 -4.35
N VAL A 806 -23.10 9.87 -4.26
CA VAL A 806 -23.32 10.82 -5.35
C VAL A 806 -22.69 10.34 -6.66
N VAL A 807 -21.49 9.76 -6.59
CA VAL A 807 -20.73 9.33 -7.78
C VAL A 807 -21.38 8.11 -8.45
N GLU A 808 -21.99 7.22 -7.68
CA GLU A 808 -22.80 6.11 -8.24
C GLU A 808 -24.05 6.64 -8.95
N GLY A 809 -24.69 7.68 -8.39
CA GLY A 809 -25.80 8.37 -9.05
C GLY A 809 -25.39 9.07 -10.36
N ILE A 810 -24.15 9.60 -10.43
CA ILE A 810 -23.58 10.15 -11.67
C ILE A 810 -23.33 9.05 -12.70
N ALA A 811 -22.85 7.87 -12.27
CA ALA A 811 -22.65 6.72 -13.16
C ALA A 811 -23.97 6.25 -13.80
N ASP A 812 -25.03 6.15 -12.99
CA ASP A 812 -26.37 5.81 -13.50
C ASP A 812 -26.88 6.84 -14.51
N ALA A 813 -26.69 8.12 -14.20
CA ALA A 813 -27.07 9.23 -15.06
C ALA A 813 -26.35 9.20 -16.42
N ALA A 814 -25.05 8.84 -16.43
CA ALA A 814 -24.28 8.68 -17.65
C ALA A 814 -24.81 7.52 -18.50
N ALA A 815 -25.04 6.34 -17.90
CA ALA A 815 -25.58 5.17 -18.59
C ALA A 815 -26.98 5.44 -19.19
N PHE A 816 -27.85 6.13 -18.44
CA PHE A 816 -29.15 6.59 -18.94
C PHE A 816 -28.98 7.54 -20.14
N ALA A 817 -28.14 8.54 -20.03
CA ALA A 817 -27.95 9.52 -21.10
C ALA A 817 -27.37 8.89 -22.36
N GLU A 818 -26.43 7.97 -22.27
CA GLU A 818 -25.89 7.22 -23.41
C GLU A 818 -26.96 6.36 -24.09
N ALA A 819 -27.80 5.69 -23.30
CA ALA A 819 -28.93 4.93 -23.85
C ALA A 819 -29.96 5.83 -24.61
N VAL A 820 -30.25 7.02 -24.10
CA VAL A 820 -31.12 8.01 -24.76
C VAL A 820 -30.49 8.59 -26.02
N ILE A 821 -29.21 8.96 -25.94
CA ILE A 821 -28.42 9.55 -27.05
C ILE A 821 -28.17 8.49 -28.13
N GLY A 822 -27.98 7.23 -27.74
CA GLY A 822 -27.73 6.09 -28.63
C GLY A 822 -26.28 5.90 -29.01
N LYS A 823 -25.34 6.55 -28.30
CA LYS A 823 -23.89 6.39 -28.45
C LYS A 823 -23.16 6.74 -27.16
N ALA A 824 -22.02 6.07 -26.94
CA ALA A 824 -21.10 6.42 -25.87
C ALA A 824 -20.46 7.80 -26.09
N HIS A 825 -20.18 8.50 -24.99
CA HIS A 825 -19.48 9.77 -25.05
C HIS A 825 -17.97 9.56 -25.25
N THR A 826 -17.41 10.25 -26.24
CA THR A 826 -15.98 10.24 -26.55
C THR A 826 -15.39 11.66 -26.40
N TYR A 827 -14.17 11.74 -25.91
CA TYR A 827 -13.43 12.98 -25.75
C TYR A 827 -11.92 12.70 -25.83
N GLU A 828 -11.13 13.74 -26.05
CA GLU A 828 -9.69 13.66 -26.12
C GLU A 828 -9.08 14.13 -24.80
N ILE A 829 -8.05 13.38 -24.35
CA ILE A 829 -7.25 13.77 -23.18
C ILE A 829 -6.10 14.63 -23.71
N PRO A 830 -5.87 15.84 -23.16
CA PRO A 830 -4.78 16.71 -23.62
C PRO A 830 -3.41 16.03 -23.42
N GLU A 831 -2.49 16.17 -24.37
CA GLU A 831 -1.13 15.61 -24.28
C GLU A 831 -0.40 16.09 -23.01
N GLN A 832 -0.64 17.32 -22.57
CA GLN A 832 -0.08 17.87 -21.34
C GLN A 832 -0.55 17.16 -20.05
N ALA A 833 -1.56 16.30 -20.15
CA ALA A 833 -2.05 15.49 -19.04
C ALA A 833 -1.15 14.28 -18.71
N TYR A 834 -0.19 13.97 -19.57
CA TYR A 834 0.74 12.88 -19.38
C TYR A 834 2.11 13.39 -18.95
N PRO A 835 2.70 12.87 -17.86
CA PRO A 835 4.08 13.20 -17.49
C PRO A 835 5.06 12.53 -18.44
N ALA A 836 6.27 13.07 -18.53
CA ALA A 836 7.38 12.33 -19.12
C ALA A 836 7.65 11.06 -18.28
N LYS A 837 7.98 9.93 -18.94
CA LYS A 837 8.24 8.67 -18.26
C LYS A 837 9.36 8.78 -17.21
N ALA A 838 10.41 9.55 -17.49
CA ALA A 838 11.49 9.83 -16.54
C ALA A 838 10.97 10.51 -15.26
N ASP A 839 9.98 11.43 -15.36
CA ASP A 839 9.37 12.07 -14.20
C ASP A 839 8.58 11.07 -13.33
N ALA A 840 7.91 10.10 -13.95
CA ALA A 840 7.19 9.04 -13.23
C ALA A 840 8.18 8.09 -12.53
N ILE A 841 9.26 7.69 -13.21
CA ILE A 841 10.33 6.86 -12.65
C ILE A 841 11.02 7.56 -11.47
N ALA A 842 11.30 8.85 -11.56
CA ALA A 842 11.95 9.64 -10.50
C ALA A 842 11.14 9.69 -9.18
N LYS A 843 9.84 9.36 -9.22
CA LYS A 843 8.99 9.27 -8.02
C LYS A 843 9.05 7.91 -7.32
N LYS A 844 9.67 6.90 -7.95
CA LYS A 844 9.76 5.54 -7.40
C LYS A 844 10.64 5.53 -6.15
N GLY A 845 10.16 4.92 -5.09
CA GLY A 845 10.85 4.85 -3.80
C GLY A 845 10.81 6.14 -2.95
N ILE A 846 10.28 7.25 -3.48
CA ILE A 846 10.23 8.53 -2.77
C ILE A 846 8.99 8.62 -1.87
N LEU A 847 9.21 8.59 -0.56
CA LEU A 847 8.18 8.84 0.45
C LEU A 847 8.06 10.36 0.68
N LYS A 848 6.84 10.85 0.69
CA LYS A 848 6.53 12.28 0.85
C LYS A 848 5.12 12.46 1.38
N MET A 849 5.00 12.98 2.60
CA MET A 849 3.70 13.27 3.18
C MET A 849 2.97 14.39 2.42
N ALA A 850 1.64 14.37 2.46
CA ALA A 850 0.82 15.43 1.92
C ALA A 850 1.15 16.78 2.57
N SER A 851 1.17 17.84 1.78
CA SER A 851 1.44 19.19 2.26
C SER A 851 0.33 20.19 1.90
N CYS A 852 -0.19 20.14 0.67
CA CYS A 852 -1.31 20.95 0.18
C CYS A 852 -1.99 20.24 -0.99
N ALA A 853 -3.28 20.52 -1.21
CA ALA A 853 -4.05 19.90 -2.28
C ALA A 853 -3.51 20.22 -3.70
N CYS A 854 -2.93 21.39 -3.92
CA CYS A 854 -2.30 21.78 -5.19
C CYS A 854 -0.98 21.02 -5.47
N CYS A 855 -0.31 20.51 -4.42
CA CYS A 855 0.98 19.82 -4.52
C CYS A 855 0.83 18.31 -4.74
N GLU A 856 -0.38 17.77 -4.60
CA GLU A 856 -0.67 16.33 -4.62
C GLU A 856 -0.35 15.65 -5.97
N GLY A 857 -0.43 16.36 -7.08
CA GLY A 857 0.00 15.86 -8.38
C GLY A 857 1.48 15.46 -8.42
N GLY A 858 2.34 16.10 -7.61
CA GLY A 858 3.75 15.72 -7.43
C GLY A 858 3.95 14.41 -6.64
N ARG A 859 2.93 13.98 -5.88
CA ARG A 859 2.92 12.70 -5.15
C ARG A 859 2.31 11.56 -5.99
N CYS A 860 1.52 11.87 -7.01
CA CYS A 860 0.93 10.86 -7.90
C CYS A 860 2.04 10.04 -8.57
N LEU A 861 1.95 8.71 -8.49
CA LEU A 861 2.94 7.78 -9.08
C LEU A 861 2.74 7.55 -10.58
N ASP A 862 1.71 8.12 -11.18
CA ASP A 862 1.38 8.00 -12.61
C ASP A 862 1.34 6.52 -13.08
N CYS A 863 0.58 5.69 -12.34
CA CYS A 863 0.56 4.23 -12.49
C CYS A 863 0.12 3.73 -13.88
N ASN A 864 -0.53 4.58 -14.68
CA ASN A 864 -0.85 4.32 -16.10
C ASN A 864 0.33 4.62 -17.05
N THR A 865 1.40 5.22 -16.55
CA THR A 865 2.63 5.46 -17.29
C THR A 865 3.72 4.45 -16.88
N VAL A 866 3.92 4.26 -15.56
CA VAL A 866 4.87 3.30 -14.97
C VAL A 866 4.29 2.75 -13.66
N CYS A 867 4.09 1.44 -13.53
CA CYS A 867 3.69 0.80 -12.28
C CYS A 867 4.87 0.12 -11.58
N GLU A 868 5.37 -0.99 -12.10
CA GLU A 868 6.55 -1.75 -11.65
C GLU A 868 6.54 -2.22 -10.18
N ASN A 869 5.39 -2.20 -9.48
CA ASN A 869 5.32 -2.62 -8.08
C ASN A 869 5.84 -4.05 -7.86
N CYS A 870 5.57 -4.97 -8.79
CA CYS A 870 6.02 -6.36 -8.71
C CYS A 870 7.51 -6.51 -8.99
N VAL A 871 8.12 -5.58 -9.73
CA VAL A 871 9.58 -5.52 -9.97
C VAL A 871 10.27 -5.03 -8.71
N ASP A 872 9.82 -3.88 -8.18
CA ASP A 872 10.40 -3.26 -6.98
C ASP A 872 10.42 -4.20 -5.78
N SER A 873 9.29 -4.90 -5.56
CA SER A 873 9.08 -5.71 -4.36
C SER A 873 9.63 -7.15 -4.48
N CYS A 874 10.09 -7.57 -5.65
CA CYS A 874 10.60 -8.93 -5.83
C CYS A 874 11.97 -9.12 -5.16
N PRO A 875 12.10 -9.94 -4.09
CA PRO A 875 13.37 -10.16 -3.42
C PRO A 875 14.41 -10.93 -4.27
N ASN A 876 13.96 -11.61 -5.32
CA ASN A 876 14.83 -12.41 -6.17
C ASN A 876 15.11 -11.75 -7.53
N ARG A 877 14.54 -10.56 -7.80
CA ARG A 877 14.64 -9.87 -9.10
C ARG A 877 14.08 -10.67 -10.28
N ALA A 878 13.11 -11.56 -10.01
CA ALA A 878 12.50 -12.42 -11.02
C ALA A 878 11.52 -11.69 -11.96
N ASN A 879 11.01 -10.52 -11.58
CA ASN A 879 10.21 -9.67 -12.47
C ASN A 879 11.11 -8.55 -13.02
N VAL A 880 11.19 -8.46 -14.34
CA VAL A 880 12.13 -7.57 -15.05
C VAL A 880 11.36 -6.65 -16.01
N VAL A 881 11.78 -5.40 -16.09
CA VAL A 881 11.24 -4.44 -17.07
C VAL A 881 11.93 -4.61 -18.40
N VAL A 882 11.16 -4.81 -19.45
CA VAL A 882 11.62 -4.81 -20.84
C VAL A 882 11.14 -3.53 -21.52
N LYS A 883 12.07 -2.68 -21.94
CA LYS A 883 11.79 -1.42 -22.65
C LYS A 883 11.71 -1.66 -24.15
N LEU A 884 10.53 -1.48 -24.73
CA LEU A 884 10.30 -1.65 -26.15
C LEU A 884 10.79 -0.46 -26.98
N ALA A 885 10.97 -0.64 -28.29
CA ALA A 885 11.46 0.41 -29.19
C ALA A 885 10.49 1.60 -29.33
N ASP A 886 9.20 1.38 -29.14
CA ASP A 886 8.15 2.42 -29.14
C ASP A 886 8.06 3.19 -27.81
N GLY A 887 8.94 2.88 -26.87
CA GLY A 887 8.98 3.50 -25.55
C GLY A 887 8.05 2.89 -24.52
N ARG A 888 7.25 1.87 -24.83
CA ARG A 888 6.48 1.12 -23.84
C ARG A 888 7.40 0.30 -22.93
N HIS A 889 6.97 0.07 -21.71
CA HIS A 889 7.58 -0.88 -20.77
C HIS A 889 6.67 -2.10 -20.63
N GLU A 890 7.26 -3.29 -20.63
CA GLU A 890 6.56 -4.52 -20.32
C GLU A 890 7.22 -5.24 -19.15
N ILE A 891 6.45 -5.93 -18.35
CA ILE A 891 6.96 -6.73 -17.24
C ILE A 891 7.04 -8.19 -17.69
N VAL A 892 8.23 -8.74 -17.66
CA VAL A 892 8.51 -10.15 -17.96
C VAL A 892 8.87 -10.86 -16.66
N HIS A 893 8.31 -12.04 -16.44
CA HIS A 893 8.67 -12.92 -15.36
C HIS A 893 9.74 -13.92 -15.79
N VAL A 894 10.85 -14.00 -15.06
CA VAL A 894 11.94 -14.97 -15.32
C VAL A 894 11.77 -16.15 -14.38
N ASP A 895 11.24 -17.26 -14.89
CA ASP A 895 10.78 -18.41 -14.12
C ASP A 895 11.85 -18.97 -13.18
N LYS A 896 13.05 -19.20 -13.68
CA LYS A 896 14.18 -19.80 -12.94
C LYS A 896 14.61 -18.99 -11.72
N MET A 897 14.34 -17.68 -11.71
CA MET A 897 14.71 -16.78 -10.60
C MET A 897 13.64 -16.70 -9.51
N CYS A 898 12.46 -17.26 -9.74
CA CYS A 898 11.34 -17.18 -8.82
C CYS A 898 11.35 -18.35 -7.82
N ASN A 899 11.17 -18.06 -6.52
CA ASN A 899 10.95 -19.07 -5.48
C ASN A 899 9.52 -19.00 -4.89
N GLU A 900 8.58 -18.37 -5.58
CA GLU A 900 7.15 -18.29 -5.21
C GLU A 900 6.88 -17.74 -3.80
N CYS A 901 7.71 -16.82 -3.32
CA CYS A 901 7.56 -16.24 -1.97
C CYS A 901 6.24 -15.47 -1.75
N GLY A 902 5.50 -15.13 -2.82
CA GLY A 902 4.21 -14.44 -2.78
C GLY A 902 4.29 -12.91 -2.61
N ASN A 903 5.47 -12.33 -2.44
CA ASN A 903 5.59 -10.89 -2.12
C ASN A 903 5.08 -9.97 -3.24
N CYS A 904 5.36 -10.26 -4.50
CA CYS A 904 4.89 -9.47 -5.65
C CYS A 904 3.35 -9.46 -5.77
N THR A 905 2.70 -10.58 -5.44
CA THR A 905 1.25 -10.71 -5.42
C THR A 905 0.60 -9.71 -4.46
N GLN A 906 1.23 -9.44 -3.30
CA GLN A 906 0.71 -8.49 -2.31
C GLN A 906 0.56 -7.07 -2.87
N PHE A 907 1.47 -6.66 -3.74
CA PHE A 907 1.58 -5.29 -4.23
C PHE A 907 1.05 -5.07 -5.64
N CYS A 908 0.61 -6.12 -6.33
CA CYS A 908 -0.18 -5.96 -7.54
C CYS A 908 -1.53 -5.32 -7.16
N PRO A 909 -1.92 -4.16 -7.73
CA PRO A 909 -3.17 -3.50 -7.38
C PRO A 909 -4.42 -4.20 -7.96
N TYR A 910 -4.23 -5.32 -8.65
CA TYR A 910 -5.27 -6.15 -9.25
C TYR A 910 -5.29 -7.55 -8.62
N ALA A 911 -6.36 -8.31 -8.87
CA ALA A 911 -6.47 -9.71 -8.46
C ALA A 911 -5.58 -10.63 -9.32
N SER A 912 -4.31 -10.24 -9.47
CA SER A 912 -3.31 -10.93 -10.28
C SER A 912 -2.12 -11.35 -9.44
N GLU A 913 -1.51 -12.44 -9.86
CA GLU A 913 -0.28 -13.01 -9.30
C GLU A 913 0.83 -12.85 -10.35
N PRO A 914 1.71 -11.83 -10.21
CA PRO A 914 2.72 -11.55 -11.25
C PRO A 914 3.62 -12.71 -11.61
N CYS A 915 3.91 -13.63 -10.69
CA CYS A 915 4.70 -14.84 -10.97
C CYS A 915 3.96 -15.86 -11.86
N HIS A 916 2.62 -15.75 -12.00
CA HIS A 916 1.80 -16.62 -12.83
C HIS A 916 1.17 -15.90 -14.02
N ASP A 917 0.71 -14.66 -13.80
CA ASP A 917 -0.10 -13.95 -14.79
C ASP A 917 0.73 -13.12 -15.80
N LYS A 918 2.05 -12.95 -15.58
CA LYS A 918 2.93 -12.21 -16.51
C LYS A 918 3.50 -13.09 -17.61
N PHE A 919 3.86 -12.46 -18.75
CA PHE A 919 4.59 -13.15 -19.80
C PHE A 919 5.91 -13.71 -19.26
N THR A 920 6.06 -15.05 -19.30
CA THR A 920 7.14 -15.76 -18.62
C THR A 920 8.25 -16.12 -19.58
N LEU A 921 9.49 -15.88 -19.16
CA LEU A 921 10.71 -16.29 -19.84
C LEU A 921 11.25 -17.55 -19.16
N PHE A 922 11.25 -18.67 -19.91
CA PHE A 922 11.77 -19.96 -19.47
C PHE A 922 13.22 -20.15 -19.94
N GLN A 923 14.05 -20.83 -19.14
CA GLN A 923 15.41 -21.18 -19.49
C GLN A 923 15.55 -22.60 -20.03
N THR A 924 14.70 -23.53 -19.61
CA THR A 924 14.77 -24.94 -20.04
C THR A 924 13.39 -25.45 -20.43
N GLU A 925 13.39 -26.56 -21.26
CA GLU A 925 12.15 -27.28 -21.56
C GLU A 925 11.50 -27.87 -20.30
N LYS A 926 12.30 -28.28 -19.33
CA LYS A 926 11.82 -28.79 -18.06
C LYS A 926 11.01 -27.72 -17.31
N ASP A 927 11.57 -26.50 -17.14
CA ASP A 927 10.91 -25.40 -16.47
C ASP A 927 9.55 -25.08 -17.13
N MET A 928 9.54 -25.04 -18.47
CA MET A 928 8.31 -24.77 -19.22
C MET A 928 7.28 -25.91 -19.09
N ASN A 929 7.73 -27.17 -19.06
CA ASN A 929 6.83 -28.33 -18.91
C ASN A 929 6.23 -28.44 -17.50
N GLU A 930 6.94 -27.99 -16.48
CA GLU A 930 6.50 -27.99 -15.08
C GLU A 930 5.65 -26.75 -14.72
N SER A 931 5.49 -25.81 -15.64
CA SER A 931 4.72 -24.58 -15.46
C SER A 931 3.51 -24.52 -16.38
N GLU A 932 2.42 -23.87 -15.95
CA GLU A 932 1.25 -23.54 -16.76
C GLU A 932 1.29 -22.10 -17.33
N ASN A 933 2.31 -21.32 -16.98
CA ASN A 933 2.42 -19.93 -17.38
C ASN A 933 2.52 -19.76 -18.89
N ARG A 934 1.92 -18.68 -19.39
CA ARG A 934 2.10 -18.22 -20.78
C ARG A 934 3.45 -17.54 -20.93
N GLY A 935 4.20 -17.88 -22.01
CA GLY A 935 5.54 -17.34 -22.14
C GLY A 935 6.34 -17.96 -23.27
N VAL A 936 7.65 -17.79 -23.24
CA VAL A 936 8.57 -18.19 -24.31
C VAL A 936 9.81 -18.89 -23.76
N LEU A 937 10.28 -19.89 -24.51
CA LEU A 937 11.59 -20.55 -24.37
C LEU A 937 12.36 -20.40 -25.69
N PHE A 938 13.59 -19.88 -25.63
CA PHE A 938 14.49 -19.81 -26.80
C PHE A 938 15.21 -21.14 -26.96
N LEU A 939 15.03 -21.78 -28.14
CA LEU A 939 15.61 -23.09 -28.47
C LEU A 939 16.95 -23.00 -29.23
N GLY A 940 17.37 -21.74 -29.52
CA GLY A 940 18.57 -21.44 -30.29
C GLY A 940 18.29 -21.03 -31.73
N GLY A 941 19.10 -20.13 -32.29
CA GLY A 941 18.87 -19.50 -33.57
C GLY A 941 17.57 -18.71 -33.60
N ASP A 942 16.72 -18.93 -34.61
CA ASP A 942 15.42 -18.31 -34.77
C ASP A 942 14.27 -19.15 -34.20
N LYS A 943 14.55 -20.30 -33.58
CA LYS A 943 13.54 -21.21 -33.04
C LYS A 943 13.16 -20.86 -31.63
N ILE A 944 11.85 -20.80 -31.38
CA ILE A 944 11.26 -20.60 -30.06
C ILE A 944 10.17 -21.65 -29.81
N ARG A 945 9.93 -21.97 -28.52
CA ARG A 945 8.69 -22.58 -28.06
C ARG A 945 7.90 -21.53 -27.33
N VAL A 946 6.67 -21.28 -27.76
CA VAL A 946 5.80 -20.25 -27.18
C VAL A 946 4.50 -20.88 -26.72
N ARG A 947 4.04 -20.51 -25.54
CA ARG A 947 2.76 -20.89 -24.96
C ARG A 947 1.91 -19.64 -24.73
N LEU A 948 0.81 -19.54 -25.48
CA LEU A 948 -0.26 -18.56 -25.28
C LEU A 948 -1.56 -19.34 -25.00
N GLU A 949 -2.50 -19.38 -25.97
CA GLU A 949 -3.65 -20.29 -25.95
C GLU A 949 -3.26 -21.71 -26.38
N LYS A 950 -2.17 -21.84 -27.14
CA LYS A 950 -1.56 -23.08 -27.62
C LYS A 950 -0.10 -23.09 -27.24
N ASP A 951 0.46 -24.30 -27.13
CA ASP A 951 1.90 -24.53 -26.91
C ASP A 951 2.49 -25.02 -28.25
N GLU A 952 3.34 -24.22 -28.86
CA GLU A 952 3.85 -24.50 -30.23
C GLU A 952 5.31 -24.06 -30.39
N VAL A 953 5.99 -24.73 -31.33
CA VAL A 953 7.36 -24.37 -31.72
C VAL A 953 7.30 -23.60 -33.05
N LEU A 954 7.87 -22.39 -33.03
CA LEU A 954 7.87 -21.48 -34.15
C LEU A 954 9.30 -21.14 -34.59
N ASP A 955 9.46 -20.78 -35.85
CA ASP A 955 10.68 -20.21 -36.40
C ASP A 955 10.43 -18.73 -36.73
N LEU A 956 11.06 -17.84 -35.99
CA LEU A 956 10.88 -16.38 -36.12
C LEU A 956 11.37 -15.81 -37.48
N SER A 957 12.12 -16.58 -38.25
CA SER A 957 12.52 -16.21 -39.64
C SER A 957 11.40 -16.42 -40.64
N GLN A 958 10.33 -17.13 -40.26
CA GLN A 958 9.17 -17.44 -41.12
C GLN A 958 7.94 -16.63 -40.65
N PRO A 959 6.98 -16.37 -41.55
CA PRO A 959 5.69 -15.79 -41.14
C PRO A 959 5.03 -16.66 -40.08
N ASN A 960 4.51 -16.03 -39.04
CA ASN A 960 3.87 -16.68 -37.87
C ASN A 960 2.54 -15.98 -37.52
N GLU A 961 1.75 -16.61 -36.68
CA GLU A 961 0.43 -16.10 -36.22
C GLU A 961 0.46 -15.42 -34.83
N LEU A 962 1.65 -15.04 -34.32
CA LEU A 962 1.76 -14.36 -33.05
C LEU A 962 1.08 -12.99 -33.10
N PRO A 963 0.38 -12.59 -31.99
CA PRO A 963 -0.03 -11.21 -31.84
C PRO A 963 1.18 -10.26 -31.94
N GLN A 964 1.03 -9.18 -32.70
CA GLN A 964 2.13 -8.24 -33.01
C GLN A 964 2.87 -7.74 -31.77
N ASP A 965 2.16 -7.46 -30.67
CA ASP A 965 2.76 -6.97 -29.42
C ASP A 965 3.60 -8.07 -28.74
N ILE A 966 3.17 -9.33 -28.77
CA ILE A 966 3.91 -10.48 -28.23
C ILE A 966 5.16 -10.75 -29.10
N GLU A 967 5.03 -10.72 -30.42
CA GLU A 967 6.18 -10.87 -31.33
C GLU A 967 7.21 -9.76 -31.06
N THR A 968 6.77 -8.51 -30.95
CA THR A 968 7.64 -7.36 -30.65
C THR A 968 8.36 -7.56 -29.30
N LEU A 969 7.66 -8.04 -28.27
CA LEU A 969 8.26 -8.34 -26.97
C LEU A 969 9.33 -9.44 -27.07
N ILE A 970 9.01 -10.57 -27.72
CA ILE A 970 9.94 -11.70 -27.92
C ILE A 970 11.20 -11.25 -28.69
N LEU A 971 11.03 -10.51 -29.77
CA LEU A 971 12.16 -10.00 -30.58
C LEU A 971 13.01 -9.00 -29.78
N THR A 972 12.38 -8.18 -28.93
CA THR A 972 13.10 -7.26 -28.05
C THR A 972 13.90 -8.01 -26.99
N ILE A 973 13.32 -9.05 -26.36
CA ILE A 973 14.03 -9.90 -25.39
C ILE A 973 15.24 -10.54 -26.06
N ARG A 974 15.03 -11.14 -27.22
CA ARG A 974 16.11 -11.79 -27.98
C ARG A 974 17.26 -10.83 -28.31
N GLY A 975 16.93 -9.65 -28.80
CA GLY A 975 17.92 -8.69 -29.29
C GLY A 975 18.66 -7.89 -28.22
N LYS A 976 17.98 -7.57 -27.10
CA LYS A 976 18.49 -6.63 -26.09
C LYS A 976 18.62 -7.22 -24.68
N TYR A 977 17.94 -8.31 -24.37
CA TYR A 977 17.85 -8.90 -23.03
C TYR A 977 18.28 -10.37 -23.01
N SER A 978 19.15 -10.77 -23.95
CA SER A 978 19.62 -12.18 -24.05
C SER A 978 20.29 -12.66 -22.76
N TYR A 979 20.89 -11.78 -21.98
CA TYR A 979 21.47 -12.09 -20.67
C TYR A 979 20.47 -12.63 -19.64
N LEU A 980 19.16 -12.52 -19.87
CA LEU A 980 18.13 -13.08 -19.00
C LEU A 980 17.96 -14.60 -19.18
N TYR A 981 18.40 -15.19 -20.31
CA TYR A 981 18.19 -16.61 -20.64
C TYR A 981 19.42 -17.33 -21.17
N THR A 982 20.52 -16.63 -21.45
CA THR A 982 21.80 -17.25 -21.83
C THR A 982 22.67 -17.44 -20.58
N GLU A 983 23.25 -18.66 -20.40
CA GLU A 983 24.21 -18.95 -19.33
C GLU A 983 25.64 -18.48 -19.65
#